data_6d113ef59a2be6213d1c4c7c596930b4
#
_entry.id   6d113ef59a2be6213d1c4c7c596930b4
#
_cell.length_a   1.000
_cell.length_b   1.000
_cell.length_c   1.000
_cell.angle_alpha   90.00
_cell.angle_beta   90.00
_cell.angle_gamma   90.00
#
_symmetry.space_group_name_H-M   'P 1'
#
loop_
_entity.id
_entity.type
_entity.pdbx_description
1 polymer ?
#
loop_
_entity_poly.entity_id
_entity_poly.type
_entity_poly.pdbx_seq_one_letter_code
_entity_poly.pdbx_strand_id
1 'polypeptide(L)'
;MRPAVRALLTCAVLGLCLADPERTVRWCTISTHEANKCASFRENMLRIFENGPSVSCVKKTSHMDCIKAISNNEADAVTLDGGLVYEAGLKPNNLKPVVAEFHGTKDNPQTHYYAVAVVKKGTDFKLNELKGKKSCHTGLGRSAGWNIPMGRLYKELPDPQESIQRAAANFFSASCVPCADQSSFPKLCQLCAGKGTDKCACSNHEPYFGYAGAFKCLAEGTGDVAFVKHSTVFDNLPNPDDRKNYELLCGDNTRKSVDDYHECHLATVPSHAVVARTVGGKEDVIWELLNHAQEHFGKDKPDNFQLFQSPHGKDLLFKDSADGFLKIPSKMDFELYLGYEYVTALQNLRESKPPDTSKDECKVKWCAIGHQERTKCDRWSGFSDGVIECETAENTEDCIAKIMKGEADAMSLDGGYLYIAGKCGLVPVLAENYEAEGENCRNTPAKGYLAVAVAKKSDADLNWNNLKGKKSCHTAVDRTAGWNIPMGLLYSKINNCKFDEYFSAGCAPGSQPNSSLCALCIGSEKGSGKECVPNSNERYYGYTGAFRCLVERGDVAFVKDQTVKQNTNGKNNEEWAKDLKQENFELLCKDGTRKPVEDAENCHLARAPNHAVVSRKDKATCVEKILNKQQADFGKAVTDCTNNFCLFQSNSKDLLFRDDTKCLTSVGKKTYDSYLGDDYVTAMTNLRQCSTSISLPVIFPQNYHFRDAPLRRPAQSPGPRCFRGAGXSVISAMASADSRRMGNGGGVGGAFQPYLDSLRQELQQRDPTLLSVVVALLAVLLSLVFWKFIRSRRSSQRAVLLVGLCDSGKTLLFVRLLTGLYRDTQTSITDSSAAYKVNNNRGTNLTLIDLPGHESLRLQFLERFKASARAIVFVVDSAAFQREVKDVAEFLYQVLLDSIGLKNTPSFLIACNKQDITMAKSAKLIQQQLEKEINTLRVTRSAAPSTLDSSSTAPAQLGKKGKEFEFSQLPLKVEFLECSAKGGRGDAGSADIQDLEKWLAKIA
;
A
#
# COMPACT_ATOMS: atom_id res chain seq x y z
N MET A 1 31.22 11.48 43.45
CA MET A 1 30.19 10.83 42.61
C MET A 1 29.12 11.78 42.08
N ARG A 2 28.67 12.81 42.82
CA ARG A 2 27.63 13.76 42.37
C ARG A 2 27.98 14.63 41.13
N PRO A 3 29.19 15.20 40.96
CA PRO A 3 29.48 16.01 39.79
C PRO A 3 29.62 15.21 38.50
N ALA A 4 30.13 13.97 38.53
CA ALA A 4 30.26 13.08 37.37
C ALA A 4 28.89 12.61 36.84
N VAL A 5 27.95 12.33 37.73
CA VAL A 5 26.58 11.93 37.38
C VAL A 5 25.80 13.10 36.74
N ARG A 6 26.06 14.33 37.26
CA ARG A 6 25.46 15.55 36.66
C ARG A 6 26.05 15.84 35.26
N ALA A 7 27.35 15.65 35.10
CA ALA A 7 28.01 15.81 33.79
C ALA A 7 27.49 14.79 32.76
N LEU A 8 27.34 13.53 33.19
CA LEU A 8 26.79 12.45 32.34
C LEU A 8 25.31 12.70 31.98
N LEU A 9 24.52 13.17 32.94
CA LEU A 9 23.13 13.54 32.71
C LEU A 9 23.02 14.76 31.76
N THR A 10 23.90 15.76 31.91
CA THR A 10 23.91 16.93 31.03
C THR A 10 24.37 16.57 29.61
N CYS A 11 25.35 15.65 29.49
CA CYS A 11 25.77 15.13 28.17
C CYS A 11 24.69 14.28 27.53
N ALA A 12 23.94 13.48 28.32
CA ALA A 12 22.82 12.69 27.83
C ALA A 12 21.65 13.57 27.39
N VAL A 13 21.36 14.64 28.14
CA VAL A 13 20.30 15.60 27.79
C VAL A 13 20.69 16.44 26.58
N LEU A 14 21.95 16.86 26.46
CA LEU A 14 22.49 17.57 25.29
C LEU A 14 22.53 16.68 24.05
N GLY A 15 22.87 15.39 24.22
CA GLY A 15 22.82 14.41 23.13
C GLY A 15 21.40 14.16 22.64
N LEU A 16 20.40 14.21 23.53
CA LEU A 16 18.98 14.08 23.17
C LEU A 16 18.40 15.34 22.51
N CYS A 17 19.05 16.50 22.66
CA CYS A 17 18.61 17.76 22.03
C CYS A 17 19.19 17.98 20.63
N LEU A 18 20.12 17.11 20.16
CA LEU A 18 20.84 17.37 18.88
C LEU A 18 20.36 16.56 17.68
N ALA A 19 19.38 15.68 17.83
CA ALA A 19 18.75 15.02 16.70
C ALA A 19 17.36 14.54 17.10
N ASP A 20 16.35 15.03 16.40
CA ASP A 20 15.01 14.46 16.47
C ASP A 20 15.05 13.11 15.74
N PRO A 21 14.97 11.96 16.44
CA PRO A 21 15.08 10.66 15.79
C PRO A 21 13.93 10.38 14.82
N GLU A 22 12.81 11.08 14.95
CA GLU A 22 11.68 10.98 14.01
C GLU A 22 11.96 11.67 12.69
N ARG A 23 12.80 12.72 12.68
CA ARG A 23 13.17 13.46 11.47
C ARG A 23 14.51 13.04 10.86
N THR A 24 15.12 11.96 11.38
CA THR A 24 16.36 11.40 10.83
C THR A 24 16.04 10.14 10.02
N VAL A 25 16.48 10.11 8.76
CA VAL A 25 16.35 8.94 7.87
C VAL A 25 17.66 8.14 7.94
N ARG A 26 17.58 6.91 8.42
CA ARG A 26 18.70 5.96 8.46
C ARG A 26 18.80 5.29 7.09
N TRP A 27 19.68 5.83 6.23
CA TRP A 27 19.87 5.37 4.85
C TRP A 27 20.77 4.15 4.83
N CYS A 28 20.34 3.06 4.18
CA CYS A 28 21.14 1.83 4.08
C CYS A 28 22.06 1.88 2.86
N THR A 29 23.33 1.49 3.05
CA THR A 29 24.37 1.45 2.02
C THR A 29 24.97 0.05 1.94
N ILE A 30 25.42 -0.37 0.75
CA ILE A 30 25.90 -1.74 0.51
C ILE A 30 27.41 -1.86 0.26
N SER A 31 28.13 -0.74 0.26
CA SER A 31 29.57 -0.72 0.01
C SER A 31 30.22 0.45 0.74
N THR A 32 31.54 0.44 0.81
CA THR A 32 32.31 1.56 1.36
C THR A 32 32.12 2.83 0.53
N HIS A 33 32.05 2.70 -0.80
CA HIS A 33 31.83 3.83 -1.72
C HIS A 33 30.46 4.48 -1.47
N GLU A 34 29.41 3.68 -1.30
CA GLU A 34 28.07 4.16 -0.95
C GLU A 34 28.05 4.80 0.43
N ALA A 35 28.72 4.20 1.41
CA ALA A 35 28.80 4.75 2.78
C ALA A 35 29.48 6.13 2.77
N ASN A 36 30.53 6.29 1.96
CA ASN A 36 31.24 7.58 1.80
C ASN A 36 30.34 8.64 1.13
N LYS A 37 29.63 8.25 0.06
CA LYS A 37 28.65 9.17 -0.58
C LYS A 37 27.53 9.53 0.37
N CYS A 38 27.04 8.59 1.16
CA CYS A 38 26.01 8.83 2.19
C CYS A 38 26.51 9.81 3.27
N ALA A 39 27.77 9.65 3.72
CA ALA A 39 28.38 10.58 4.69
C ALA A 39 28.44 12.00 4.11
N SER A 40 28.87 12.13 2.85
CA SER A 40 28.86 13.43 2.14
C SER A 40 27.44 14.00 2.00
N PHE A 41 26.47 13.16 1.70
CA PHE A 41 25.05 13.53 1.64
C PHE A 41 24.56 14.08 2.99
N ARG A 42 24.88 13.38 4.08
CA ARG A 42 24.56 13.81 5.45
C ARG A 42 25.15 15.21 5.74
N GLU A 43 26.44 15.39 5.47
CA GLU A 43 27.16 16.66 5.74
C GLU A 43 26.55 17.83 4.95
N ASN A 44 26.24 17.61 3.69
CA ASN A 44 25.67 18.63 2.82
C ASN A 44 24.22 18.96 3.22
N MET A 45 23.41 18.00 3.65
CA MET A 45 22.05 18.25 4.16
C MET A 45 22.11 19.10 5.44
N LEU A 46 23.04 18.81 6.36
CA LEU A 46 23.24 19.62 7.58
C LEU A 46 23.66 21.05 7.25
N ARG A 47 24.43 21.24 6.17
CA ARG A 47 24.89 22.56 5.70
C ARG A 47 23.72 23.43 5.22
N ILE A 48 22.72 22.87 4.60
CA ILE A 48 21.57 23.64 4.03
C ILE A 48 20.38 23.75 4.99
N PHE A 49 20.24 22.83 5.98
CA PHE A 49 19.11 22.83 6.92
C PHE A 49 19.56 22.50 8.35
N GLU A 50 19.58 23.49 9.22
CA GLU A 50 19.87 23.30 10.65
C GLU A 50 18.78 22.50 11.39
N ASN A 51 17.53 22.64 10.96
CA ASN A 51 16.36 22.03 11.62
C ASN A 51 15.47 21.20 10.66
N GLY A 52 16.01 20.82 9.51
CA GLY A 52 15.31 19.99 8.52
C GLY A 52 15.50 18.49 8.73
N PRO A 53 14.97 17.68 7.82
CA PRO A 53 15.21 16.23 7.86
C PRO A 53 16.70 15.95 7.64
N SER A 54 17.24 15.03 8.41
CA SER A 54 18.67 14.66 8.38
C SER A 54 18.86 13.21 7.93
N VAL A 55 20.10 12.85 7.60
CA VAL A 55 20.48 11.52 7.14
C VAL A 55 21.49 10.92 8.11
N SER A 56 21.34 9.65 8.45
CA SER A 56 22.38 8.82 9.03
C SER A 56 22.61 7.60 8.16
N CYS A 57 23.81 7.04 8.16
CA CYS A 57 24.21 6.01 7.22
C CYS A 57 24.38 4.67 7.94
N VAL A 58 23.70 3.62 7.46
CA VAL A 58 23.77 2.26 7.98
C VAL A 58 24.42 1.38 6.92
N LYS A 59 25.58 0.81 7.19
CA LYS A 59 26.30 -0.02 6.23
C LYS A 59 25.91 -1.50 6.39
N LYS A 60 25.56 -2.13 5.29
CA LYS A 60 25.27 -3.57 5.16
C LYS A 60 26.12 -4.13 4.00
N THR A 61 25.96 -5.41 3.67
CA THR A 61 26.77 -6.09 2.66
C THR A 61 26.05 -6.26 1.31
N SER A 62 24.72 -6.18 1.33
CA SER A 62 23.91 -6.37 0.12
C SER A 62 22.57 -5.62 0.23
N HIS A 63 21.88 -5.46 -0.90
CA HIS A 63 20.50 -4.91 -0.91
C HIS A 63 19.54 -5.79 -0.10
N MET A 64 19.70 -7.12 -0.12
CA MET A 64 18.87 -8.03 0.69
C MET A 64 19.08 -7.80 2.19
N ASP A 65 20.32 -7.53 2.62
CA ASP A 65 20.61 -7.17 4.00
C ASP A 65 19.99 -5.82 4.38
N CYS A 66 19.96 -4.87 3.43
CA CYS A 66 19.28 -3.58 3.60
C CYS A 66 17.76 -3.78 3.77
N ILE A 67 17.15 -4.63 2.93
CA ILE A 67 15.71 -4.97 3.02
C ILE A 67 15.40 -5.52 4.42
N LYS A 68 16.19 -6.48 4.88
CA LYS A 68 16.05 -7.06 6.23
C LYS A 68 16.23 -6.01 7.34
N ALA A 69 17.23 -5.14 7.20
CA ALA A 69 17.52 -4.08 8.17
C ALA A 69 16.35 -3.09 8.27
N ILE A 70 15.72 -2.73 7.13
CA ILE A 70 14.56 -1.83 7.12
C ILE A 70 13.35 -2.54 7.76
N SER A 71 13.11 -3.79 7.39
CA SER A 71 12.04 -4.61 7.96
C SER A 71 12.17 -4.74 9.48
N ASN A 72 13.40 -4.90 9.99
CA ASN A 72 13.73 -5.02 11.41
C ASN A 72 13.84 -3.66 12.14
N ASN A 73 13.57 -2.55 11.47
CA ASN A 73 13.72 -1.19 12.02
C ASN A 73 15.16 -0.84 12.43
N GLU A 74 16.15 -1.41 11.73
CA GLU A 74 17.57 -1.06 11.89
C GLU A 74 17.99 0.06 10.92
N ALA A 75 17.25 0.22 9.82
CA ALA A 75 17.40 1.26 8.81
C ALA A 75 16.02 1.75 8.38
N ASP A 76 15.92 2.83 7.61
CA ASP A 76 14.63 3.39 7.18
C ASP A 76 14.43 3.35 5.67
N ALA A 77 15.50 3.49 4.87
CA ALA A 77 15.36 3.64 3.42
C ALA A 77 16.57 3.07 2.66
N VAL A 78 16.29 2.62 1.44
CA VAL A 78 17.29 2.21 0.42
C VAL A 78 16.63 2.33 -0.95
N THR A 79 17.41 2.67 -1.99
CA THR A 79 16.95 2.66 -3.39
C THR A 79 17.15 1.27 -3.98
N LEU A 80 16.12 0.71 -4.61
CA LEU A 80 16.11 -0.65 -5.14
C LEU A 80 15.66 -0.71 -6.61
N ASP A 81 16.25 -1.61 -7.36
CA ASP A 81 15.78 -2.10 -8.65
C ASP A 81 14.39 -2.76 -8.50
N GLY A 82 13.58 -2.75 -9.56
CA GLY A 82 12.23 -3.30 -9.56
C GLY A 82 12.12 -4.74 -9.08
N GLY A 83 13.09 -5.60 -9.43
CA GLY A 83 13.11 -6.99 -8.94
C GLY A 83 13.32 -7.06 -7.43
N LEU A 84 14.14 -6.16 -6.89
CA LEU A 84 14.37 -6.05 -5.44
C LEU A 84 13.23 -5.32 -4.74
N VAL A 85 12.53 -4.38 -5.41
CA VAL A 85 11.29 -3.79 -4.89
C VAL A 85 10.24 -4.90 -4.69
N TYR A 86 10.13 -5.84 -5.63
CA TYR A 86 9.25 -7.00 -5.53
C TYR A 86 9.60 -7.84 -4.28
N GLU A 87 10.88 -8.22 -4.13
CA GLU A 87 11.34 -9.01 -2.97
C GLU A 87 11.12 -8.27 -1.65
N ALA A 88 11.32 -6.94 -1.65
CA ALA A 88 11.08 -6.10 -0.47
C ALA A 88 9.59 -6.06 -0.07
N GLY A 89 8.69 -6.10 -1.07
CA GLY A 89 7.25 -6.08 -0.83
C GLY A 89 6.69 -7.38 -0.27
N LEU A 90 7.31 -8.51 -0.61
CA LEU A 90 6.84 -9.85 -0.17
C LEU A 90 7.00 -10.04 1.33
N LYS A 91 6.14 -10.89 1.90
CA LYS A 91 6.29 -11.37 3.30
C LYS A 91 7.61 -12.14 3.45
N PRO A 92 8.32 -12.01 4.56
CA PRO A 92 7.97 -11.25 5.77
C PRO A 92 8.41 -9.78 5.76
N ASN A 93 9.02 -9.28 4.69
CA ASN A 93 9.63 -7.94 4.65
C ASN A 93 8.59 -6.81 4.70
N ASN A 94 7.51 -6.92 3.90
CA ASN A 94 6.36 -6.00 3.87
C ASN A 94 6.75 -4.53 3.70
N LEU A 95 7.74 -4.25 2.84
CA LEU A 95 8.15 -2.88 2.51
C LEU A 95 7.32 -2.36 1.32
N LYS A 96 7.28 -1.05 1.16
CA LYS A 96 6.62 -0.41 0.01
C LYS A 96 7.52 0.64 -0.63
N PRO A 97 7.38 0.89 -1.94
CA PRO A 97 8.07 2.01 -2.58
C PRO A 97 7.42 3.33 -2.15
N VAL A 98 8.23 4.34 -1.86
CA VAL A 98 7.76 5.64 -1.36
C VAL A 98 8.21 6.81 -2.24
N VAL A 99 9.36 6.69 -2.93
CA VAL A 99 9.88 7.70 -3.87
C VAL A 99 10.46 6.98 -5.09
N ALA A 100 10.08 7.42 -6.29
CA ALA A 100 10.59 6.87 -7.56
C ALA A 100 11.67 7.79 -8.15
N GLU A 101 12.72 7.21 -8.73
CA GLU A 101 13.61 7.94 -9.63
C GLU A 101 12.87 8.19 -10.95
N PHE A 102 13.04 9.36 -11.57
CA PHE A 102 12.49 9.62 -12.89
C PHE A 102 13.61 10.02 -13.88
N HIS A 103 13.32 9.83 -15.15
CA HIS A 103 14.18 10.21 -16.29
C HIS A 103 13.41 11.19 -17.17
N GLY A 104 14.12 12.09 -17.84
CA GLY A 104 13.51 13.11 -18.68
C GLY A 104 13.37 14.44 -17.94
N THR A 105 12.43 15.27 -18.38
CA THR A 105 12.25 16.61 -17.78
C THR A 105 11.22 16.56 -16.64
N LYS A 106 11.27 17.58 -15.75
CA LYS A 106 10.25 17.74 -14.69
C LYS A 106 8.84 17.86 -15.25
N ASP A 107 8.72 18.40 -16.45
CA ASP A 107 7.43 18.60 -17.14
C ASP A 107 6.94 17.31 -17.83
N ASN A 108 7.85 16.38 -18.11
CA ASN A 108 7.50 15.09 -18.73
C ASN A 108 8.38 13.98 -18.11
N PRO A 109 8.17 13.67 -16.82
CA PRO A 109 8.98 12.66 -16.14
C PRO A 109 8.61 11.26 -16.58
N GLN A 110 9.63 10.42 -16.84
CA GLN A 110 9.48 9.01 -17.20
C GLN A 110 9.90 8.15 -16.00
N THR A 111 8.98 7.36 -15.46
CA THR A 111 9.24 6.45 -14.34
C THR A 111 9.44 5.01 -14.83
N HIS A 112 10.01 4.86 -16.01
CA HIS A 112 10.38 3.58 -16.59
C HIS A 112 11.64 3.73 -17.44
N TYR A 113 12.27 2.59 -17.73
CA TYR A 113 13.42 2.51 -18.61
C TYR A 113 13.30 1.24 -19.47
N TYR A 114 14.17 1.11 -20.47
CA TYR A 114 14.15 -0.04 -21.38
C TYR A 114 15.29 -1.00 -21.02
N ALA A 115 14.96 -2.29 -20.86
CA ALA A 115 15.93 -3.37 -20.71
C ALA A 115 16.41 -3.77 -22.10
N VAL A 116 17.72 -3.80 -22.29
CA VAL A 116 18.35 -4.09 -23.58
C VAL A 116 19.42 -5.17 -23.46
N ALA A 117 19.67 -5.88 -24.58
CA ALA A 117 20.80 -6.80 -24.73
C ALA A 117 21.81 -6.14 -25.66
N VAL A 118 22.98 -5.79 -25.13
CA VAL A 118 24.03 -5.08 -25.86
C VAL A 118 25.12 -6.08 -26.28
N VAL A 119 25.57 -5.98 -27.52
CA VAL A 119 26.67 -6.81 -28.12
C VAL A 119 27.65 -5.90 -28.83
N LYS A 120 28.87 -6.41 -29.10
CA LYS A 120 29.84 -5.72 -29.94
C LYS A 120 29.44 -5.84 -31.40
N LYS A 121 29.60 -4.77 -32.17
CA LYS A 121 29.43 -4.75 -33.62
C LYS A 121 30.46 -5.70 -34.24
N GLY A 122 30.03 -6.39 -35.29
CA GLY A 122 30.89 -7.37 -35.99
C GLY A 122 30.72 -8.79 -35.51
N THR A 123 29.96 -9.01 -34.39
CA THR A 123 29.47 -10.36 -34.02
C THR A 123 28.24 -10.68 -34.89
N ASP A 124 27.96 -11.97 -35.10
CA ASP A 124 26.93 -12.39 -36.08
C ASP A 124 25.70 -13.08 -35.48
N PHE A 125 25.62 -13.25 -34.15
CA PHE A 125 24.53 -13.96 -33.49
C PHE A 125 23.32 -13.00 -33.16
N LYS A 126 22.16 -13.60 -33.03
CA LYS A 126 20.88 -12.93 -32.72
C LYS A 126 20.43 -13.32 -31.30
N LEU A 127 19.29 -12.74 -30.85
CA LEU A 127 18.77 -12.99 -29.51
C LEU A 127 18.45 -14.49 -29.27
N ASN A 128 17.85 -15.14 -30.24
CA ASN A 128 17.54 -16.59 -30.19
C ASN A 128 18.75 -17.51 -30.39
N GLU A 129 19.94 -16.94 -30.56
CA GLU A 129 21.20 -17.68 -30.77
C GLU A 129 22.19 -17.51 -29.61
N LEU A 130 21.69 -17.15 -28.43
CA LEU A 130 22.51 -16.91 -27.24
C LEU A 130 23.02 -18.18 -26.53
N LYS A 131 22.49 -19.35 -26.87
CA LYS A 131 22.93 -20.62 -26.28
C LYS A 131 24.43 -20.81 -26.52
N GLY A 132 25.17 -21.10 -25.43
CA GLY A 132 26.63 -21.31 -25.48
C GLY A 132 27.45 -20.02 -25.52
N LYS A 133 26.84 -18.84 -25.57
CA LYS A 133 27.55 -17.56 -25.49
C LYS A 133 27.94 -17.23 -24.05
N LYS A 134 28.83 -16.24 -23.87
CA LYS A 134 29.25 -15.71 -22.58
C LYS A 134 28.39 -14.49 -22.21
N SER A 135 27.82 -14.46 -21.01
CA SER A 135 26.87 -13.41 -20.65
C SER A 135 27.29 -12.59 -19.42
N CYS A 136 26.96 -11.29 -19.48
CA CYS A 136 27.26 -10.32 -18.43
C CYS A 136 25.93 -9.74 -17.90
N HIS A 137 25.74 -9.81 -16.58
CA HIS A 137 24.48 -9.45 -15.91
C HIS A 137 24.76 -8.43 -14.82
N THR A 138 23.77 -7.56 -14.53
CA THR A 138 23.89 -6.53 -13.49
C THR A 138 23.89 -7.13 -12.08
N GLY A 139 23.23 -8.27 -11.92
CA GLY A 139 23.11 -9.00 -10.66
C GLY A 139 21.87 -9.87 -10.64
N LEU A 140 21.93 -10.95 -9.87
CA LEU A 140 20.83 -11.90 -9.70
C LEU A 140 19.58 -11.18 -9.17
N GLY A 141 18.43 -11.45 -9.75
CA GLY A 141 17.14 -10.89 -9.33
C GLY A 141 16.88 -9.45 -9.78
N ARG A 142 17.86 -8.80 -10.44
CA ARG A 142 17.70 -7.43 -10.95
C ARG A 142 16.96 -7.42 -12.31
N SER A 143 16.13 -6.40 -12.52
CA SER A 143 15.19 -6.37 -13.65
C SER A 143 15.85 -6.53 -15.00
N ALA A 144 16.63 -5.52 -15.46
CA ALA A 144 17.22 -5.52 -16.80
C ALA A 144 18.34 -6.55 -16.96
N GLY A 145 19.04 -6.83 -15.87
CA GLY A 145 20.21 -7.73 -15.92
C GLY A 145 19.87 -9.21 -15.75
N TRP A 146 18.72 -9.54 -15.18
CA TRP A 146 18.40 -10.95 -14.89
C TRP A 146 16.94 -11.29 -15.21
N ASN A 147 15.98 -10.63 -14.56
CA ASN A 147 14.56 -11.05 -14.62
C ASN A 147 13.99 -10.96 -16.04
N ILE A 148 14.24 -9.86 -16.74
CA ILE A 148 13.76 -9.66 -18.12
C ILE A 148 14.47 -10.64 -19.07
N PRO A 149 15.81 -10.74 -19.08
CA PRO A 149 16.48 -11.72 -19.95
C PRO A 149 16.02 -13.16 -19.68
N MET A 150 15.92 -13.58 -18.42
CA MET A 150 15.53 -14.96 -18.08
C MET A 150 14.07 -15.22 -18.46
N GLY A 151 13.19 -14.25 -18.25
CA GLY A 151 11.79 -14.32 -18.69
C GLY A 151 11.66 -14.42 -20.21
N ARG A 152 12.47 -13.65 -20.95
CA ARG A 152 12.50 -13.66 -22.43
C ARG A 152 13.02 -14.97 -22.99
N LEU A 153 14.05 -15.53 -22.35
CA LEU A 153 14.72 -16.76 -22.77
C LEU A 153 14.09 -18.02 -22.16
N TYR A 154 13.04 -17.88 -21.33
CA TYR A 154 12.48 -18.97 -20.53
C TYR A 154 12.22 -20.25 -21.33
N LYS A 155 11.62 -20.11 -22.53
CA LYS A 155 11.29 -21.23 -23.42
C LYS A 155 12.53 -21.90 -24.05
N GLU A 156 13.65 -21.22 -24.07
CA GLU A 156 14.92 -21.69 -24.66
C GLU A 156 15.86 -22.26 -23.61
N LEU A 157 15.59 -21.97 -22.31
CA LEU A 157 16.40 -22.48 -21.19
C LEU A 157 16.15 -23.98 -20.96
N PRO A 158 17.21 -24.76 -20.72
CA PRO A 158 17.03 -26.18 -20.38
C PRO A 158 16.49 -26.34 -18.96
N ASP A 159 15.39 -27.05 -18.82
CA ASP A 159 14.73 -27.39 -17.56
C ASP A 159 14.56 -26.20 -16.58
N PRO A 160 13.98 -25.06 -17.03
CA PRO A 160 13.87 -23.87 -16.17
C PRO A 160 12.94 -24.09 -14.97
N GLN A 161 12.08 -25.11 -15.02
CA GLN A 161 11.15 -25.48 -13.95
C GLN A 161 11.87 -25.94 -12.67
N GLU A 162 13.07 -26.49 -12.80
CA GLU A 162 13.85 -26.99 -11.67
C GLU A 162 14.56 -25.85 -10.93
N SER A 163 15.22 -24.97 -11.69
CA SER A 163 15.91 -23.78 -11.17
C SER A 163 16.35 -22.90 -12.34
N ILE A 164 15.95 -21.64 -12.33
CA ILE A 164 16.38 -20.65 -13.35
C ILE A 164 17.90 -20.45 -13.33
N GLN A 165 18.53 -20.46 -12.15
CA GLN A 165 19.99 -20.34 -12.06
C GLN A 165 20.70 -21.55 -12.71
N ARG A 166 20.19 -22.77 -12.45
CA ARG A 166 20.72 -24.00 -13.08
C ARG A 166 20.52 -23.96 -14.59
N ALA A 167 19.33 -23.59 -15.04
CA ALA A 167 18.97 -23.49 -16.45
C ALA A 167 19.88 -22.49 -17.19
N ALA A 168 20.10 -21.31 -16.60
CA ALA A 168 21.00 -20.29 -17.15
C ALA A 168 22.47 -20.77 -17.18
N ALA A 169 22.94 -21.45 -16.12
CA ALA A 169 24.28 -22.03 -16.05
C ALA A 169 24.51 -23.10 -17.10
N ASN A 170 23.45 -23.81 -17.51
CA ASN A 170 23.51 -24.83 -18.57
C ASN A 170 23.30 -24.20 -19.97
N PHE A 171 22.64 -23.04 -20.05
CA PHE A 171 22.37 -22.36 -21.32
C PHE A 171 23.59 -21.58 -21.82
N PHE A 172 24.21 -20.76 -20.95
CA PHE A 172 25.42 -19.99 -21.28
C PHE A 172 26.66 -20.83 -21.03
N SER A 173 27.73 -20.62 -21.85
CA SER A 173 29.01 -21.32 -21.65
C SER A 173 29.70 -20.85 -20.36
N ALA A 174 29.60 -19.55 -20.05
CA ALA A 174 30.09 -18.93 -18.81
C ALA A 174 29.35 -17.59 -18.61
N SER A 175 29.26 -17.13 -17.37
CA SER A 175 28.57 -15.86 -17.07
C SER A 175 29.27 -15.11 -15.92
N CYS A 176 29.01 -13.81 -15.84
CA CYS A 176 29.11 -13.08 -14.57
C CYS A 176 27.71 -12.61 -14.16
N VAL A 177 27.17 -13.23 -13.13
CA VAL A 177 25.89 -12.88 -12.51
C VAL A 177 26.18 -12.56 -11.03
N PRO A 178 26.58 -11.32 -10.70
CA PRO A 178 26.81 -10.98 -9.29
C PRO A 178 25.61 -11.34 -8.42
N CYS A 179 25.83 -11.73 -7.18
CA CYS A 179 24.84 -12.26 -6.23
C CYS A 179 24.43 -13.72 -6.48
N ALA A 180 24.88 -14.38 -7.54
CA ALA A 180 24.58 -15.80 -7.76
C ALA A 180 25.30 -16.67 -6.73
N ASP A 181 24.71 -17.82 -6.43
CA ASP A 181 25.34 -18.80 -5.53
C ASP A 181 26.53 -19.48 -6.25
N GLN A 182 27.70 -18.97 -5.95
CA GLN A 182 28.95 -19.46 -6.56
C GLN A 182 29.24 -20.95 -6.24
N SER A 183 28.81 -21.41 -5.06
CA SER A 183 29.05 -22.81 -4.64
C SER A 183 28.13 -23.77 -5.42
N SER A 184 26.90 -23.43 -5.64
CA SER A 184 25.92 -24.25 -6.37
C SER A 184 26.01 -24.08 -7.90
N PHE A 185 26.35 -22.86 -8.37
CA PHE A 185 26.31 -22.50 -9.79
C PHE A 185 27.62 -21.77 -10.21
N PRO A 186 28.80 -22.43 -10.11
CA PRO A 186 30.09 -21.75 -10.36
C PRO A 186 30.19 -21.11 -11.76
N LYS A 187 29.49 -21.63 -12.76
CA LYS A 187 29.47 -21.06 -14.12
C LYS A 187 28.90 -19.66 -14.17
N LEU A 188 27.93 -19.34 -13.26
CA LEU A 188 27.27 -18.00 -13.20
C LEU A 188 28.24 -16.94 -12.65
N CYS A 189 29.32 -17.36 -11.96
CA CYS A 189 30.33 -16.45 -11.40
C CYS A 189 31.66 -16.56 -12.12
N GLN A 190 31.78 -17.41 -13.15
CA GLN A 190 33.04 -17.75 -13.80
C GLN A 190 33.73 -16.53 -14.40
N LEU A 191 32.98 -15.65 -15.06
CA LEU A 191 33.50 -14.46 -15.75
C LEU A 191 33.76 -13.28 -14.83
N CYS A 192 33.22 -13.31 -13.59
CA CYS A 192 33.30 -12.20 -12.64
C CYS A 192 34.79 -11.88 -12.31
N ALA A 193 35.10 -10.59 -12.21
CA ALA A 193 36.48 -10.07 -12.12
C ALA A 193 37.00 -9.94 -10.68
N GLY A 194 36.12 -9.99 -9.70
CA GLY A 194 36.45 -9.91 -8.27
C GLY A 194 37.43 -11.05 -7.88
N LYS A 195 38.19 -10.83 -6.80
CA LYS A 195 39.12 -11.80 -6.26
C LYS A 195 38.72 -12.29 -4.87
N GLY A 196 38.94 -13.57 -4.57
CA GLY A 196 38.57 -14.15 -3.29
C GLY A 196 37.10 -13.99 -3.00
N THR A 197 36.76 -13.42 -1.84
CA THR A 197 35.39 -13.18 -1.39
C THR A 197 34.63 -12.09 -2.19
N ASP A 198 35.41 -11.28 -2.94
CA ASP A 198 34.83 -10.21 -3.77
C ASP A 198 34.33 -10.73 -5.12
N LYS A 199 34.77 -11.93 -5.53
CA LYS A 199 34.32 -12.54 -6.78
C LYS A 199 32.84 -12.87 -6.72
N CYS A 200 32.07 -12.32 -7.66
CA CYS A 200 30.61 -12.47 -7.73
C CYS A 200 29.86 -11.81 -6.56
N ALA A 201 30.51 -10.90 -5.84
CA ALA A 201 29.92 -10.20 -4.69
C ALA A 201 28.66 -9.41 -5.12
N CYS A 202 27.73 -9.26 -4.18
CA CYS A 202 26.47 -8.57 -4.39
C CYS A 202 26.59 -7.05 -4.15
N SER A 203 27.72 -6.47 -4.58
CA SER A 203 28.05 -5.04 -4.41
C SER A 203 29.16 -4.64 -5.38
N ASN A 204 29.55 -3.37 -5.35
CA ASN A 204 30.64 -2.79 -6.15
C ASN A 204 32.04 -3.36 -5.82
N HIS A 205 32.15 -4.29 -4.87
CA HIS A 205 33.38 -5.08 -4.65
C HIS A 205 33.62 -6.02 -5.83
N GLU A 206 32.55 -6.46 -6.51
CA GLU A 206 32.68 -7.16 -7.80
C GLU A 206 32.76 -6.09 -8.91
N PRO A 207 33.85 -5.95 -9.64
CA PRO A 207 34.00 -4.95 -10.69
C PRO A 207 32.96 -5.02 -11.81
N TYR A 208 32.30 -6.15 -12.00
CA TYR A 208 31.26 -6.34 -13.02
C TYR A 208 29.84 -6.23 -12.45
N PHE A 209 29.68 -5.78 -11.18
CA PHE A 209 28.37 -5.54 -10.56
C PHE A 209 27.70 -4.29 -11.15
N GLY A 210 26.37 -4.32 -11.31
CA GLY A 210 25.54 -3.21 -11.72
C GLY A 210 25.61 -2.94 -13.22
N TYR A 211 25.00 -1.84 -13.66
CA TYR A 211 24.90 -1.53 -15.10
C TYR A 211 26.26 -1.29 -15.73
N ALA A 212 27.04 -0.39 -15.13
CA ALA A 212 28.38 -0.09 -15.64
C ALA A 212 29.30 -1.31 -15.61
N GLY A 213 29.19 -2.11 -14.53
CA GLY A 213 29.98 -3.35 -14.39
C GLY A 213 29.65 -4.40 -15.43
N ALA A 214 28.36 -4.63 -15.70
CA ALA A 214 27.94 -5.58 -16.74
C ALA A 214 28.38 -5.12 -18.13
N PHE A 215 28.28 -3.82 -18.41
CA PHE A 215 28.77 -3.24 -19.66
C PHE A 215 30.29 -3.35 -19.75
N LYS A 216 31.01 -3.11 -18.68
CA LYS A 216 32.48 -3.28 -18.59
C LYS A 216 32.92 -4.72 -18.95
N CYS A 217 32.18 -5.71 -18.43
CA CYS A 217 32.40 -7.14 -18.76
C CYS A 217 32.34 -7.39 -20.27
N LEU A 218 31.37 -6.80 -20.97
CA LEU A 218 31.23 -6.83 -22.43
C LEU A 218 32.37 -6.04 -23.10
N ALA A 219 32.63 -4.81 -22.67
CA ALA A 219 33.62 -3.92 -23.29
C ALA A 219 35.03 -4.49 -23.25
N GLU A 220 35.41 -5.15 -22.16
CA GLU A 220 36.70 -5.82 -21.98
C GLU A 220 36.78 -7.13 -22.77
N GLY A 221 35.69 -7.59 -23.39
CA GLY A 221 35.68 -8.82 -24.18
C GLY A 221 35.58 -10.08 -23.34
N THR A 222 35.28 -9.96 -22.04
CA THR A 222 35.06 -11.07 -21.12
C THR A 222 33.79 -11.82 -21.47
N GLY A 223 32.72 -11.08 -21.80
CA GLY A 223 31.45 -11.63 -22.25
C GLY A 223 31.09 -11.23 -23.67
N ASP A 224 30.15 -11.94 -24.27
CA ASP A 224 29.63 -11.72 -25.63
C ASP A 224 28.40 -10.83 -25.67
N VAL A 225 27.57 -10.83 -24.58
CA VAL A 225 26.35 -10.05 -24.45
C VAL A 225 26.26 -9.49 -23.03
N ALA A 226 25.81 -8.23 -22.91
CA ALA A 226 25.49 -7.60 -21.62
C ALA A 226 24.02 -7.22 -21.56
N PHE A 227 23.34 -7.61 -20.47
CA PHE A 227 21.95 -7.29 -20.19
C PHE A 227 21.91 -6.09 -19.23
N VAL A 228 21.52 -4.92 -19.76
CA VAL A 228 21.62 -3.63 -19.08
C VAL A 228 20.40 -2.76 -19.40
N LYS A 229 20.32 -1.54 -18.82
CA LYS A 229 19.32 -0.55 -19.22
C LYS A 229 19.82 0.23 -20.45
N HIS A 230 18.89 0.78 -21.21
CA HIS A 230 19.19 1.48 -22.47
C HIS A 230 20.23 2.59 -22.33
N SER A 231 20.20 3.36 -21.22
CA SER A 231 21.12 4.49 -21.02
C SER A 231 22.56 4.05 -20.69
N THR A 232 22.77 2.78 -20.35
CA THR A 232 24.08 2.29 -19.86
C THR A 232 25.22 2.58 -20.86
N VAL A 233 24.98 2.34 -22.16
CA VAL A 233 25.99 2.60 -23.19
C VAL A 233 26.33 4.10 -23.26
N PHE A 234 25.29 4.95 -23.22
CA PHE A 234 25.43 6.42 -23.26
C PHE A 234 26.17 6.94 -22.02
N ASP A 235 25.84 6.41 -20.84
CA ASP A 235 26.46 6.82 -19.55
C ASP A 235 27.96 6.47 -19.48
N ASN A 236 28.37 5.41 -20.17
CA ASN A 236 29.76 4.93 -20.15
C ASN A 236 30.57 5.37 -21.36
N LEU A 237 29.90 5.70 -22.48
CA LEU A 237 30.52 6.14 -23.73
C LEU A 237 29.85 7.45 -24.20
N PRO A 238 30.22 8.58 -23.63
CA PRO A 238 29.61 9.87 -24.02
C PRO A 238 29.87 10.26 -25.48
N ASN A 239 30.99 9.82 -26.07
CA ASN A 239 31.33 10.08 -27.48
C ASN A 239 30.48 9.17 -28.41
N PRO A 240 29.66 9.75 -29.32
CA PRO A 240 28.85 8.99 -30.24
C PRO A 240 29.62 8.00 -31.12
N ASP A 241 30.86 8.30 -31.49
CA ASP A 241 31.68 7.41 -32.36
C ASP A 241 32.04 6.12 -31.62
N ASP A 242 32.28 6.17 -30.33
CA ASP A 242 32.60 4.96 -29.53
C ASP A 242 31.39 4.04 -29.43
N ARG A 243 30.18 4.62 -29.37
CA ARG A 243 28.91 3.86 -29.30
C ARG A 243 28.62 3.07 -30.58
N LYS A 244 29.13 3.50 -31.73
CA LYS A 244 29.00 2.79 -33.01
C LYS A 244 29.63 1.40 -33.01
N ASN A 245 30.48 1.10 -32.01
CA ASN A 245 31.11 -0.22 -31.84
C ASN A 245 30.16 -1.23 -31.18
N TYR A 246 28.95 -0.82 -30.81
CA TYR A 246 27.98 -1.68 -30.13
C TYR A 246 26.64 -1.66 -30.85
N GLU A 247 25.87 -2.74 -30.70
CA GLU A 247 24.54 -2.92 -31.25
C GLU A 247 23.61 -3.56 -30.21
N LEU A 248 22.30 -3.45 -30.44
CA LEU A 248 21.26 -4.09 -29.61
C LEU A 248 20.72 -5.34 -30.33
N LEU A 249 20.48 -6.40 -29.54
CA LEU A 249 19.70 -7.55 -29.98
C LEU A 249 18.22 -7.28 -29.70
N CYS A 250 17.39 -7.29 -30.76
CA CYS A 250 15.98 -6.96 -30.66
C CYS A 250 15.11 -8.20 -30.41
N GLY A 251 13.93 -8.01 -29.82
CA GLY A 251 12.99 -9.07 -29.53
C GLY A 251 12.45 -9.82 -30.74
N ASP A 252 12.53 -9.22 -31.94
CA ASP A 252 12.16 -9.81 -33.24
C ASP A 252 13.33 -10.52 -33.94
N ASN A 253 14.46 -10.73 -33.21
CA ASN A 253 15.67 -11.35 -33.72
C ASN A 253 16.39 -10.55 -34.85
N THR A 254 16.18 -9.20 -34.85
CA THR A 254 16.99 -8.27 -35.65
C THR A 254 18.07 -7.63 -34.75
N ARG A 255 18.91 -6.81 -35.35
CA ARG A 255 19.94 -6.01 -34.65
C ARG A 255 19.78 -4.55 -35.06
N LYS A 256 19.93 -3.64 -34.13
CA LYS A 256 19.82 -2.19 -34.38
C LYS A 256 20.90 -1.42 -33.65
N SER A 257 21.10 -0.18 -34.01
CA SER A 257 21.95 0.76 -33.31
C SER A 257 21.51 0.93 -31.85
N VAL A 258 22.44 1.23 -30.95
CA VAL A 258 22.14 1.52 -29.53
C VAL A 258 21.19 2.74 -29.40
N ASP A 259 21.15 3.63 -30.40
CA ASP A 259 20.24 4.80 -30.41
C ASP A 259 18.77 4.40 -30.68
N ASP A 260 18.52 3.22 -31.24
CA ASP A 260 17.19 2.73 -31.60
C ASP A 260 16.50 1.92 -30.50
N TYR A 261 16.87 2.11 -29.24
CA TYR A 261 16.37 1.33 -28.09
C TYR A 261 14.84 1.40 -27.91
N HIS A 262 14.20 2.47 -28.37
CA HIS A 262 12.73 2.60 -28.33
C HIS A 262 12.04 1.49 -29.13
N GLU A 263 12.64 1.08 -30.24
CA GLU A 263 12.15 0.02 -31.12
C GLU A 263 12.83 -1.33 -30.90
N CYS A 264 13.96 -1.33 -30.17
CA CYS A 264 14.82 -2.50 -30.01
C CYS A 264 15.17 -2.68 -28.53
N HIS A 265 14.25 -3.23 -27.76
CA HIS A 265 14.43 -3.54 -26.34
C HIS A 265 13.77 -4.88 -26.01
N LEU A 266 14.11 -5.42 -24.86
CA LEU A 266 13.54 -6.68 -24.35
C LEU A 266 12.20 -6.42 -23.62
N ALA A 267 12.14 -5.34 -22.84
CA ALA A 267 10.93 -4.93 -22.11
C ALA A 267 11.09 -3.50 -21.58
N THR A 268 9.95 -2.89 -21.21
CA THR A 268 9.87 -1.65 -20.43
C THR A 268 9.86 -2.04 -18.96
N VAL A 269 10.64 -1.36 -18.12
CA VAL A 269 10.86 -1.71 -16.71
C VAL A 269 10.58 -0.49 -15.83
N PRO A 270 9.88 -0.66 -14.70
CA PRO A 270 9.70 0.44 -13.73
C PRO A 270 11.06 0.94 -13.21
N SER A 271 11.16 2.26 -12.98
CA SER A 271 12.37 2.91 -12.45
C SER A 271 12.71 2.39 -11.06
N HIS A 272 13.94 2.57 -10.65
CA HIS A 272 14.37 2.29 -9.28
C HIS A 272 13.55 3.14 -8.31
N ALA A 273 13.29 2.59 -7.14
CA ALA A 273 12.48 3.26 -6.14
C ALA A 273 13.08 3.10 -4.75
N VAL A 274 12.93 4.15 -3.95
CA VAL A 274 13.24 4.13 -2.52
C VAL A 274 12.12 3.37 -1.82
N VAL A 275 12.50 2.37 -1.01
CA VAL A 275 11.55 1.60 -0.22
C VAL A 275 11.67 1.92 1.26
N ALA A 276 10.55 1.78 1.98
CA ALA A 276 10.44 1.98 3.41
C ALA A 276 9.41 1.01 3.99
N ARG A 277 9.35 0.93 5.32
CA ARG A 277 8.33 0.11 6.01
C ARG A 277 6.92 0.61 5.66
N THR A 278 6.00 -0.30 5.47
CA THR A 278 4.59 0.01 5.19
C THR A 278 3.94 0.74 6.37
N VAL A 279 4.36 0.41 7.60
CA VAL A 279 3.88 1.05 8.83
C VAL A 279 5.07 1.68 9.56
N GLY A 280 4.97 2.95 9.90
CA GLY A 280 6.03 3.69 10.60
C GLY A 280 7.29 3.88 9.77
N GLY A 281 7.16 3.90 8.44
CA GLY A 281 8.28 3.97 7.49
C GLY A 281 8.79 5.38 7.18
N LYS A 282 8.32 6.40 7.88
CA LYS A 282 8.76 7.81 7.71
C LYS A 282 8.61 8.33 6.27
N GLU A 283 7.60 7.88 5.55
CA GLU A 283 7.43 8.15 4.11
C GLU A 283 7.47 9.66 3.78
N ASP A 284 6.81 10.49 4.60
CA ASP A 284 6.79 11.95 4.39
C ASP A 284 8.15 12.59 4.69
N VAL A 285 8.86 12.10 5.71
CA VAL A 285 10.22 12.57 6.06
C VAL A 285 11.22 12.20 4.95
N ILE A 286 11.12 10.96 4.42
CA ILE A 286 11.96 10.50 3.28
C ILE A 286 11.71 11.40 2.06
N TRP A 287 10.44 11.68 1.75
CA TRP A 287 10.10 12.56 0.62
C TRP A 287 10.63 13.98 0.84
N GLU A 288 10.38 14.56 2.02
CA GLU A 288 10.89 15.90 2.38
C GLU A 288 12.41 15.98 2.22
N LEU A 289 13.13 14.99 2.75
CA LEU A 289 14.59 14.88 2.64
C LEU A 289 15.05 14.89 1.17
N LEU A 290 14.48 13.99 0.36
CA LEU A 290 14.90 13.82 -1.03
C LEU A 290 14.47 14.97 -1.92
N ASN A 291 13.30 15.57 -1.63
CA ASN A 291 12.84 16.74 -2.39
C ASN A 291 13.74 17.94 -2.14
N HIS A 292 14.10 18.23 -0.89
CA HIS A 292 15.06 19.30 -0.57
C HIS A 292 16.44 18.99 -1.15
N ALA A 293 16.87 17.73 -1.07
CA ALA A 293 18.16 17.33 -1.64
C ALA A 293 18.23 17.57 -3.15
N GLN A 294 17.16 17.21 -3.91
CA GLN A 294 17.17 17.43 -5.36
C GLN A 294 17.09 18.92 -5.75
N GLU A 295 16.46 19.75 -4.90
CA GLU A 295 16.42 21.20 -5.13
C GLU A 295 17.79 21.86 -5.05
N HIS A 296 18.70 21.32 -4.23
CA HIS A 296 20.02 21.87 -3.98
C HIS A 296 21.15 21.10 -4.67
N PHE A 297 21.05 19.77 -4.75
CA PHE A 297 22.12 18.87 -5.22
C PHE A 297 21.69 18.01 -6.42
N GLY A 298 20.56 18.34 -7.03
CA GLY A 298 20.04 17.63 -8.20
C GLY A 298 20.83 17.93 -9.46
N LYS A 299 20.38 17.38 -10.58
CA LYS A 299 21.00 17.57 -11.89
C LYS A 299 21.05 19.06 -12.24
N ASP A 300 22.16 19.52 -12.76
CA ASP A 300 22.42 20.90 -13.20
C ASP A 300 22.44 21.95 -12.06
N LYS A 301 22.55 21.50 -10.81
CA LYS A 301 22.74 22.42 -9.66
C LYS A 301 24.23 22.70 -9.47
N PRO A 302 24.59 23.96 -9.11
CA PRO A 302 25.99 24.39 -9.04
C PRO A 302 26.69 24.02 -7.72
N ASP A 303 26.44 22.88 -7.15
CA ASP A 303 27.07 22.45 -5.89
C ASP A 303 28.14 21.38 -6.17
N ASN A 304 29.15 21.34 -5.31
CA ASN A 304 30.25 20.35 -5.39
C ASN A 304 29.74 18.93 -5.09
N PHE A 305 28.71 18.80 -4.25
CA PHE A 305 28.04 17.52 -4.00
C PHE A 305 26.91 17.36 -5.01
N GLN A 306 26.82 16.16 -5.62
CA GLN A 306 25.78 15.83 -6.61
C GLN A 306 25.09 14.52 -6.22
N LEU A 307 23.76 14.55 -6.18
CA LEU A 307 22.98 13.33 -5.89
C LEU A 307 23.16 12.26 -6.97
N PHE A 308 23.15 12.67 -8.25
CA PHE A 308 23.11 11.77 -9.40
C PHE A 308 24.47 11.69 -10.09
N GLN A 309 25.54 11.84 -9.31
CA GLN A 309 26.91 11.71 -9.79
C GLN A 309 27.84 11.41 -8.60
N SER A 310 28.94 10.72 -8.85
CA SER A 310 29.94 10.47 -7.82
C SER A 310 31.35 10.36 -8.43
N PRO A 311 32.37 10.95 -7.80
CA PRO A 311 33.74 10.82 -8.27
C PRO A 311 34.34 9.43 -8.03
N HIS A 312 33.73 8.61 -7.17
CA HIS A 312 34.32 7.35 -6.70
C HIS A 312 33.57 6.09 -7.16
N GLY A 313 32.65 6.20 -8.12
CA GLY A 313 31.90 5.10 -8.65
C GLY A 313 30.63 5.50 -9.36
N LYS A 314 30.07 4.60 -10.13
CA LYS A 314 28.81 4.81 -10.84
C LYS A 314 27.64 4.29 -10.02
N ASP A 315 26.50 5.00 -10.11
CA ASP A 315 25.22 4.56 -9.55
C ASP A 315 25.28 4.31 -8.04
N LEU A 316 26.01 5.16 -7.29
CA LEU A 316 26.08 5.05 -5.83
C LEU A 316 24.88 5.74 -5.17
N LEU A 317 24.15 5.05 -4.33
CA LEU A 317 22.89 5.43 -3.67
C LEU A 317 21.73 5.58 -4.66
N PHE A 318 21.95 6.31 -5.77
CA PHE A 318 20.95 6.65 -6.80
C PHE A 318 21.57 6.43 -8.17
N LYS A 319 20.74 6.29 -9.19
CA LYS A 319 21.22 6.12 -10.58
C LYS A 319 21.75 7.45 -11.11
N ASP A 320 22.95 7.42 -11.70
CA ASP A 320 23.57 8.59 -12.32
C ASP A 320 22.72 9.14 -13.48
N SER A 321 21.93 8.26 -14.12
CA SER A 321 21.03 8.63 -15.22
C SER A 321 19.69 9.24 -14.75
N ALA A 322 19.39 9.19 -13.45
CA ALA A 322 18.17 9.80 -12.93
C ALA A 322 18.22 11.33 -13.05
N ASP A 323 17.08 11.91 -13.37
CA ASP A 323 16.94 13.37 -13.50
C ASP A 323 16.30 13.98 -12.26
N GLY A 324 15.74 13.14 -11.37
CA GLY A 324 15.15 13.59 -10.12
C GLY A 324 14.31 12.52 -9.46
N PHE A 325 13.53 12.97 -8.47
CA PHE A 325 12.66 12.13 -7.64
C PHE A 325 11.20 12.57 -7.76
N LEU A 326 10.28 11.59 -7.72
CA LEU A 326 8.82 11.78 -7.61
C LEU A 326 8.29 11.04 -6.39
N LYS A 327 7.40 11.69 -5.65
CA LYS A 327 6.70 11.04 -4.53
C LYS A 327 5.73 9.99 -5.08
N ILE A 328 5.80 8.77 -4.54
CA ILE A 328 4.85 7.71 -4.87
C ILE A 328 3.60 7.90 -3.97
N PRO A 329 2.38 7.85 -4.51
CA PRO A 329 1.17 7.97 -3.69
C PRO A 329 1.14 6.94 -2.55
N SER A 330 0.71 7.38 -1.36
CA SER A 330 0.75 6.54 -0.14
C SER A 330 -0.04 5.24 -0.26
N LYS A 331 -1.10 5.23 -1.07
CA LYS A 331 -1.93 4.05 -1.34
C LYS A 331 -1.31 3.07 -2.33
N MET A 332 -0.22 3.46 -3.02
CA MET A 332 0.44 2.61 -4.02
C MET A 332 1.39 1.63 -3.34
N ASP A 333 1.10 0.35 -3.42
CA ASP A 333 1.98 -0.72 -2.94
C ASP A 333 2.98 -1.15 -4.03
N PHE A 334 3.82 -2.14 -3.74
CA PHE A 334 4.84 -2.61 -4.69
C PHE A 334 4.21 -3.24 -5.95
N GLU A 335 3.08 -3.93 -5.81
CA GLU A 335 2.39 -4.57 -6.96
C GLU A 335 1.86 -3.52 -7.93
N LEU A 336 1.21 -2.46 -7.42
CA LEU A 336 0.73 -1.33 -8.25
C LEU A 336 1.89 -0.60 -8.91
N TYR A 337 2.99 -0.37 -8.17
CA TYR A 337 4.17 0.32 -8.70
C TYR A 337 4.81 -0.45 -9.86
N LEU A 338 5.00 -1.77 -9.67
CA LEU A 338 5.66 -2.64 -10.66
C LEU A 338 4.77 -2.97 -11.86
N GLY A 339 3.46 -3.04 -11.66
CA GLY A 339 2.48 -3.40 -12.69
C GLY A 339 2.27 -4.91 -12.84
N TYR A 340 1.06 -5.27 -13.24
CA TYR A 340 0.60 -6.68 -13.31
C TYR A 340 1.51 -7.56 -14.16
N GLU A 341 1.88 -7.11 -15.36
CA GLU A 341 2.71 -7.90 -16.29
C GLU A 341 4.06 -8.25 -15.67
N TYR A 342 4.71 -7.25 -15.05
CA TYR A 342 6.04 -7.43 -14.44
C TYR A 342 5.95 -8.35 -13.22
N VAL A 343 4.96 -8.11 -12.34
CA VAL A 343 4.74 -8.92 -11.13
C VAL A 343 4.46 -10.40 -11.50
N THR A 344 3.59 -10.62 -12.50
CA THR A 344 3.26 -11.98 -12.98
C THR A 344 4.50 -12.67 -13.54
N ALA A 345 5.32 -11.97 -14.31
CA ALA A 345 6.58 -12.52 -14.85
C ALA A 345 7.53 -12.93 -13.72
N LEU A 346 7.65 -12.10 -12.67
CA LEU A 346 8.49 -12.41 -11.50
C LEU A 346 7.96 -13.62 -10.73
N GLN A 347 6.65 -13.71 -10.55
CA GLN A 347 6.00 -14.86 -9.88
C GLN A 347 6.29 -16.15 -10.64
N ASN A 348 6.13 -16.12 -11.98
CA ASN A 348 6.38 -17.29 -12.83
C ASN A 348 7.85 -17.75 -12.74
N LEU A 349 8.80 -16.82 -12.75
CA LEU A 349 10.21 -17.13 -12.60
C LEU A 349 10.54 -17.70 -11.21
N ARG A 350 9.88 -17.17 -10.16
CA ARG A 350 10.12 -17.61 -8.77
C ARG A 350 9.53 -19.00 -8.51
N GLU A 351 8.32 -19.26 -9.01
CA GLU A 351 7.59 -20.52 -8.82
C GLU A 351 8.02 -21.59 -9.84
N SER A 352 8.86 -21.23 -10.81
CA SER A 352 9.32 -22.10 -11.90
C SER A 352 8.16 -22.77 -12.66
N LYS A 353 7.02 -22.06 -12.74
CA LYS A 353 5.85 -22.53 -13.50
C LYS A 353 5.97 -22.10 -14.95
N PRO A 354 5.76 -22.98 -15.91
CA PRO A 354 5.55 -22.54 -17.29
C PRO A 354 4.31 -21.66 -17.36
N PRO A 355 4.26 -20.67 -18.25
CA PRO A 355 3.03 -19.94 -18.47
C PRO A 355 1.92 -20.96 -18.75
N ASP A 356 0.86 -20.90 -17.95
CA ASP A 356 -0.22 -21.90 -17.99
C ASP A 356 -0.90 -21.83 -19.36
N THR A 357 -0.57 -22.77 -20.22
CA THR A 357 -1.19 -22.95 -21.53
C THR A 357 -2.34 -23.96 -21.49
N SER A 358 -2.65 -24.50 -20.29
CA SER A 358 -3.87 -25.27 -20.10
C SER A 358 -5.06 -24.34 -20.36
N LYS A 359 -6.00 -24.79 -21.17
CA LYS A 359 -7.25 -24.14 -21.55
C LYS A 359 -7.74 -23.17 -20.48
N ASP A 360 -7.40 -21.91 -20.60
CA ASP A 360 -8.00 -20.83 -19.82
C ASP A 360 -9.49 -20.84 -20.10
N GLU A 361 -10.26 -21.43 -19.22
CA GLU A 361 -11.69 -21.16 -19.15
C GLU A 361 -11.80 -19.67 -18.88
N CYS A 362 -12.14 -18.92 -19.92
CA CYS A 362 -12.29 -17.48 -19.85
C CYS A 362 -13.35 -17.15 -18.78
N LYS A 363 -12.91 -16.64 -17.63
CA LYS A 363 -13.76 -16.16 -16.53
C LYS A 363 -13.46 -14.68 -16.29
N VAL A 364 -14.44 -13.95 -15.80
CA VAL A 364 -14.30 -12.51 -15.48
C VAL A 364 -14.65 -12.29 -14.02
N LYS A 365 -13.71 -11.75 -13.29
CA LYS A 365 -13.92 -11.27 -11.92
C LYS A 365 -14.33 -9.80 -11.97
N TRP A 366 -15.62 -9.55 -11.73
CA TRP A 366 -16.21 -8.20 -11.79
C TRP A 366 -15.95 -7.46 -10.49
N CYS A 367 -15.55 -6.19 -10.56
CA CYS A 367 -15.38 -5.36 -9.37
C CYS A 367 -16.67 -4.61 -9.04
N ALA A 368 -17.19 -4.80 -7.84
CA ALA A 368 -18.42 -4.21 -7.31
C ALA A 368 -18.09 -3.22 -6.19
N ILE A 369 -18.70 -2.04 -6.21
CA ILE A 369 -18.47 -0.97 -5.23
C ILE A 369 -19.54 -1.04 -4.14
N GLY A 370 -19.11 -1.42 -2.93
CA GLY A 370 -19.99 -1.47 -1.76
C GLY A 370 -20.95 -2.66 -1.78
N HIS A 371 -21.78 -2.72 -0.75
CA HIS A 371 -22.63 -3.89 -0.47
C HIS A 371 -23.74 -4.11 -1.51
N GLN A 372 -24.37 -3.05 -2.00
CA GLN A 372 -25.49 -3.16 -2.94
C GLN A 372 -25.04 -3.73 -4.29
N GLU A 373 -23.93 -3.21 -4.84
CA GLU A 373 -23.35 -3.74 -6.08
C GLU A 373 -22.86 -5.17 -5.88
N ARG A 374 -22.26 -5.46 -4.72
CA ARG A 374 -21.82 -6.84 -4.39
C ARG A 374 -22.99 -7.81 -4.42
N THR A 375 -24.12 -7.44 -3.82
CA THR A 375 -25.33 -8.27 -3.81
C THR A 375 -25.84 -8.56 -5.22
N LYS A 376 -25.90 -7.54 -6.09
CA LYS A 376 -26.28 -7.71 -7.50
C LYS A 376 -25.27 -8.59 -8.24
N CYS A 377 -23.96 -8.37 -8.02
CA CYS A 377 -22.91 -9.17 -8.65
C CYS A 377 -22.97 -10.64 -8.22
N ASP A 378 -23.15 -10.93 -6.92
CA ASP A 378 -23.26 -12.31 -6.40
C ASP A 378 -24.46 -13.04 -7.02
N ARG A 379 -25.57 -12.32 -7.22
CA ARG A 379 -26.73 -12.86 -7.92
C ARG A 379 -26.39 -13.17 -9.38
N TRP A 380 -25.69 -12.24 -10.08
CA TRP A 380 -25.19 -12.44 -11.45
C TRP A 380 -24.27 -13.67 -11.53
N SER A 381 -23.34 -13.78 -10.60
CA SER A 381 -22.42 -14.93 -10.49
C SER A 381 -23.20 -16.25 -10.42
N GLY A 382 -24.25 -16.29 -9.59
CA GLY A 382 -25.11 -17.47 -9.42
C GLY A 382 -25.85 -17.90 -10.69
N PHE A 383 -26.19 -16.95 -11.56
CA PHE A 383 -26.88 -17.21 -12.84
C PHE A 383 -25.91 -17.44 -14.01
N SER A 384 -24.62 -17.16 -13.84
CA SER A 384 -23.64 -17.09 -14.94
C SER A 384 -22.96 -18.40 -15.30
N ASP A 385 -23.32 -19.52 -14.68
CA ASP A 385 -22.65 -20.83 -14.82
C ASP A 385 -21.16 -20.76 -14.43
N GLY A 386 -20.83 -19.89 -13.49
CA GLY A 386 -19.48 -19.77 -12.92
C GLY A 386 -18.49 -18.96 -13.76
N VAL A 387 -18.92 -18.29 -14.83
CA VAL A 387 -18.04 -17.48 -15.67
C VAL A 387 -17.87 -16.07 -15.11
N ILE A 388 -18.77 -15.63 -14.21
CA ILE A 388 -18.64 -14.33 -13.49
C ILE A 388 -18.34 -14.64 -12.01
N GLU A 389 -17.27 -14.02 -11.51
CA GLU A 389 -16.90 -13.97 -10.10
C GLU A 389 -16.97 -12.51 -9.64
N CYS A 390 -17.05 -12.28 -8.33
CA CYS A 390 -17.24 -10.94 -7.77
C CYS A 390 -16.13 -10.60 -6.80
N GLU A 391 -15.55 -9.43 -7.00
CA GLU A 391 -14.62 -8.78 -6.07
C GLU A 391 -15.26 -7.49 -5.55
N THR A 392 -14.95 -7.09 -4.32
CA THR A 392 -15.55 -5.90 -3.70
C THR A 392 -14.48 -4.84 -3.42
N ALA A 393 -14.85 -3.58 -3.63
CA ALA A 393 -14.02 -2.44 -3.27
C ALA A 393 -14.89 -1.35 -2.62
N GLU A 394 -14.25 -0.42 -1.93
CA GLU A 394 -14.96 0.67 -1.23
C GLU A 394 -15.36 1.80 -2.20
N ASN A 395 -14.59 2.00 -3.25
CA ASN A 395 -14.82 3.07 -4.22
C ASN A 395 -14.26 2.68 -5.60
N THR A 396 -14.51 3.53 -6.59
CA THR A 396 -14.13 3.28 -7.99
C THR A 396 -12.60 3.21 -8.15
N GLU A 397 -11.84 4.07 -7.44
CA GLU A 397 -10.37 4.07 -7.52
C GLU A 397 -9.79 2.75 -7.00
N ASP A 398 -10.35 2.21 -5.92
CA ASP A 398 -9.93 0.92 -5.37
C ASP A 398 -10.23 -0.21 -6.36
N CYS A 399 -11.35 -0.17 -7.06
CA CYS A 399 -11.66 -1.11 -8.14
C CYS A 399 -10.64 -1.03 -9.28
N ILE A 400 -10.30 0.19 -9.72
CA ILE A 400 -9.29 0.41 -10.77
C ILE A 400 -7.94 -0.22 -10.31
N ALA A 401 -7.54 0.02 -9.07
CA ALA A 401 -6.33 -0.56 -8.47
C ALA A 401 -6.37 -2.10 -8.47
N LYS A 402 -7.50 -2.68 -8.08
CA LYS A 402 -7.68 -4.15 -8.06
C LYS A 402 -7.60 -4.76 -9.48
N ILE A 403 -8.16 -4.08 -10.48
CA ILE A 403 -8.06 -4.53 -11.88
C ILE A 403 -6.60 -4.47 -12.34
N MET A 404 -5.89 -3.40 -12.00
CA MET A 404 -4.46 -3.24 -12.33
C MET A 404 -3.59 -4.31 -11.69
N LYS A 405 -3.95 -4.79 -10.49
CA LYS A 405 -3.21 -5.83 -9.74
C LYS A 405 -3.62 -7.26 -10.13
N GLY A 406 -4.68 -7.42 -10.91
CA GLY A 406 -5.21 -8.74 -11.27
C GLY A 406 -6.13 -9.35 -10.21
N GLU A 407 -6.48 -8.61 -9.16
CA GLU A 407 -7.46 -9.05 -8.14
C GLU A 407 -8.89 -9.01 -8.66
N ALA A 408 -9.15 -8.17 -9.66
CA ALA A 408 -10.38 -8.11 -10.43
C ALA A 408 -10.02 -7.99 -11.91
N ASP A 409 -10.99 -8.14 -12.82
CA ASP A 409 -10.75 -8.11 -14.26
C ASP A 409 -11.45 -6.93 -14.96
N ALA A 410 -12.64 -6.53 -14.52
CA ALA A 410 -13.45 -5.54 -15.23
C ALA A 410 -14.45 -4.82 -14.35
N MET A 411 -14.86 -3.65 -14.78
CA MET A 411 -16.02 -2.90 -14.29
C MET A 411 -16.45 -1.87 -15.33
N SER A 412 -17.68 -1.38 -15.23
CA SER A 412 -18.19 -0.29 -16.07
C SER A 412 -17.92 1.06 -15.41
N LEU A 413 -17.36 2.03 -16.16
CA LEU A 413 -16.88 3.32 -15.63
C LEU A 413 -17.51 4.51 -16.34
N ASP A 414 -17.87 5.53 -15.57
CA ASP A 414 -18.09 6.89 -16.04
C ASP A 414 -16.84 7.41 -16.78
N GLY A 415 -17.02 8.29 -17.75
CA GLY A 415 -15.93 8.86 -18.57
C GLY A 415 -14.80 9.49 -17.74
N GLY A 416 -15.12 10.11 -16.61
CA GLY A 416 -14.11 10.69 -15.71
C GLY A 416 -13.18 9.65 -15.12
N TYR A 417 -13.74 8.55 -14.65
CA TYR A 417 -12.96 7.41 -14.13
C TYR A 417 -12.31 6.61 -15.26
N LEU A 418 -12.92 6.58 -16.44
CA LEU A 418 -12.32 5.93 -17.61
C LEU A 418 -11.05 6.66 -18.05
N TYR A 419 -11.02 7.99 -17.94
CA TYR A 419 -9.81 8.80 -18.13
C TYR A 419 -8.70 8.38 -17.16
N ILE A 420 -9.04 8.27 -15.86
CA ILE A 420 -8.11 7.83 -14.80
C ILE A 420 -7.60 6.40 -15.10
N ALA A 421 -8.51 5.47 -15.38
CA ALA A 421 -8.19 4.07 -15.67
C ALA A 421 -7.30 3.94 -16.92
N GLY A 422 -7.60 4.74 -17.97
CA GLY A 422 -6.81 4.78 -19.20
C GLY A 422 -5.39 5.27 -18.98
N LYS A 423 -5.22 6.29 -18.15
CA LYS A 423 -3.89 6.77 -17.72
C LYS A 423 -3.11 5.69 -16.97
N CYS A 424 -3.81 4.79 -16.27
CA CYS A 424 -3.23 3.64 -15.58
C CYS A 424 -3.00 2.42 -16.48
N GLY A 425 -3.25 2.54 -17.80
CA GLY A 425 -3.00 1.49 -18.77
C GLY A 425 -4.18 0.54 -19.04
N LEU A 426 -5.34 0.77 -18.41
CA LEU A 426 -6.54 -0.02 -18.70
C LEU A 426 -7.13 0.42 -20.02
N VAL A 427 -7.89 -0.47 -20.66
CA VAL A 427 -8.47 -0.22 -21.99
C VAL A 427 -10.00 -0.33 -21.96
N PRO A 428 -10.74 0.50 -22.70
CA PRO A 428 -12.18 0.32 -22.86
C PRO A 428 -12.46 -0.91 -23.75
N VAL A 429 -13.47 -1.68 -23.37
CA VAL A 429 -13.81 -2.96 -24.02
C VAL A 429 -15.18 -2.87 -24.72
N LEU A 430 -16.20 -2.46 -23.95
CA LEU A 430 -17.59 -2.34 -24.43
C LEU A 430 -18.19 -1.05 -23.85
N ALA A 431 -18.93 -0.31 -24.67
CA ALA A 431 -19.63 0.90 -24.24
C ALA A 431 -21.10 0.60 -23.95
N GLU A 432 -21.64 1.20 -22.88
CA GLU A 432 -23.08 1.17 -22.62
C GLU A 432 -23.79 2.02 -23.69
N ASN A 433 -24.85 1.49 -24.31
CA ASN A 433 -25.65 2.20 -25.28
C ASN A 433 -27.04 2.48 -24.68
N TYR A 434 -27.43 3.74 -24.63
CA TYR A 434 -28.67 4.18 -23.98
C TYR A 434 -29.81 4.48 -24.98
N GLU A 435 -29.54 4.50 -26.27
CA GLU A 435 -30.49 4.96 -27.31
C GLU A 435 -30.94 3.85 -28.27
N ALA A 436 -30.02 3.03 -28.74
CA ALA A 436 -30.30 2.00 -29.72
C ALA A 436 -31.10 0.83 -29.12
N GLU A 437 -32.10 0.31 -29.83
CA GLU A 437 -32.89 -0.84 -29.37
C GLU A 437 -32.85 -1.98 -30.43
N GLY A 438 -33.18 -3.18 -29.99
CA GLY A 438 -33.28 -4.36 -30.82
C GLY A 438 -31.94 -4.98 -31.21
N GLU A 439 -31.94 -5.86 -32.19
CA GLU A 439 -30.81 -6.68 -32.60
C GLU A 439 -29.61 -5.88 -33.10
N ASN A 440 -29.83 -4.69 -33.64
CA ASN A 440 -28.77 -3.82 -34.16
C ASN A 440 -28.07 -2.98 -33.09
N CYS A 441 -28.55 -3.03 -31.85
CA CYS A 441 -27.99 -2.23 -30.73
C CYS A 441 -26.48 -2.44 -30.57
N ARG A 442 -26.03 -3.69 -30.61
CA ARG A 442 -24.63 -4.07 -30.41
C ARG A 442 -23.71 -3.48 -31.51
N ASN A 443 -24.24 -3.19 -32.67
CA ASN A 443 -23.47 -2.68 -33.81
C ASN A 443 -23.63 -1.17 -33.99
N THR A 444 -24.41 -0.50 -33.14
CA THR A 444 -24.68 0.94 -33.23
C THR A 444 -23.73 1.68 -32.26
N PRO A 445 -22.88 2.60 -32.77
CA PRO A 445 -21.99 3.36 -31.88
C PRO A 445 -22.78 4.19 -30.85
N ALA A 446 -22.25 4.25 -29.64
CA ALA A 446 -22.81 5.04 -28.53
C ALA A 446 -22.60 6.53 -28.82
N LYS A 447 -23.70 7.33 -28.77
CA LYS A 447 -23.70 8.77 -29.11
C LYS A 447 -23.33 9.69 -27.95
N GLY A 448 -23.28 9.18 -26.75
CA GLY A 448 -23.12 10.01 -25.56
C GLY A 448 -24.49 10.37 -24.92
N TYR A 449 -24.43 10.95 -23.75
CA TYR A 449 -25.59 11.41 -22.99
C TYR A 449 -25.42 12.90 -22.63
N LEU A 450 -26.50 13.57 -22.16
CA LEU A 450 -26.46 14.99 -21.86
C LEU A 450 -26.25 15.23 -20.36
N ALA A 451 -25.24 16.03 -20.02
CA ALA A 451 -25.03 16.53 -18.66
C ALA A 451 -25.87 17.78 -18.46
N VAL A 452 -26.68 17.81 -17.40
CA VAL A 452 -27.63 18.90 -17.16
C VAL A 452 -27.51 19.41 -15.70
N ALA A 453 -27.89 20.67 -15.49
CA ALA A 453 -28.10 21.28 -14.18
C ALA A 453 -29.62 21.37 -13.95
N VAL A 454 -30.10 20.77 -12.86
CA VAL A 454 -31.52 20.67 -12.53
C VAL A 454 -31.82 21.52 -11.30
N ALA A 455 -32.91 22.28 -11.33
CA ALA A 455 -33.40 23.03 -10.18
C ALA A 455 -34.93 22.81 -10.00
N LYS A 456 -35.42 23.12 -8.82
CA LYS A 456 -36.89 23.11 -8.56
C LYS A 456 -37.50 24.26 -9.31
N LYS A 457 -38.68 24.04 -9.88
CA LYS A 457 -39.47 25.08 -10.56
C LYS A 457 -39.88 26.20 -9.62
N SER A 458 -40.12 25.87 -8.33
CA SER A 458 -40.43 26.83 -7.27
C SER A 458 -39.31 27.87 -7.06
N ASP A 459 -38.07 27.57 -7.39
CA ASP A 459 -36.90 28.44 -7.22
C ASP A 459 -36.68 29.27 -8.50
N ALA A 460 -37.71 30.00 -8.91
CA ALA A 460 -37.84 30.65 -10.23
C ALA A 460 -36.71 31.63 -10.57
N ASP A 461 -36.08 32.25 -9.59
CA ASP A 461 -35.01 33.25 -9.75
C ASP A 461 -33.63 32.57 -9.97
N LEU A 462 -33.50 31.27 -9.71
CA LEU A 462 -32.25 30.55 -9.84
C LEU A 462 -31.94 30.26 -11.33
N ASN A 463 -30.73 30.62 -11.75
CA ASN A 463 -30.27 30.35 -13.12
C ASN A 463 -28.75 30.06 -13.10
N TRP A 464 -28.20 29.66 -14.25
CA TRP A 464 -26.76 29.27 -14.38
C TRP A 464 -25.81 30.41 -13.95
N ASN A 465 -26.21 31.67 -14.06
CA ASN A 465 -25.34 32.81 -13.78
C ASN A 465 -25.31 33.24 -12.31
N ASN A 466 -26.26 32.77 -11.46
CA ASN A 466 -26.33 33.16 -10.05
C ASN A 466 -26.17 31.97 -9.08
N LEU A 467 -25.40 30.98 -9.42
CA LEU A 467 -25.17 29.77 -8.58
C LEU A 467 -24.25 30.04 -7.37
N LYS A 468 -23.52 31.16 -7.34
CA LYS A 468 -22.63 31.49 -6.21
C LYS A 468 -23.41 31.58 -4.89
N GLY A 469 -22.93 30.89 -3.86
CA GLY A 469 -23.56 30.81 -2.54
C GLY A 469 -24.74 29.87 -2.44
N LYS A 470 -25.09 29.18 -3.52
CA LYS A 470 -26.19 28.21 -3.53
C LYS A 470 -25.71 26.85 -3.01
N LYS A 471 -26.65 25.92 -2.81
CA LYS A 471 -26.41 24.56 -2.30
C LYS A 471 -26.36 23.58 -3.48
N SER A 472 -25.25 22.89 -3.67
CA SER A 472 -25.02 22.03 -4.85
C SER A 472 -25.04 20.53 -4.51
N CYS A 473 -25.53 19.75 -5.47
CA CYS A 473 -25.66 18.30 -5.37
C CYS A 473 -24.95 17.67 -6.58
N HIS A 474 -24.02 16.78 -6.31
CA HIS A 474 -23.13 16.16 -7.32
C HIS A 474 -23.20 14.64 -7.22
N THR A 475 -23.02 13.96 -8.35
CA THR A 475 -23.02 12.48 -8.36
C THR A 475 -21.84 11.89 -7.58
N ALA A 476 -20.65 12.41 -7.76
CA ALA A 476 -19.41 12.22 -6.98
C ALA A 476 -18.31 13.06 -7.64
N VAL A 477 -17.26 13.30 -6.90
CA VAL A 477 -16.01 13.90 -7.44
C VAL A 477 -15.47 13.00 -8.56
N ASP A 478 -14.90 13.61 -9.59
CA ASP A 478 -14.31 13.00 -10.80
C ASP A 478 -15.30 12.32 -11.75
N ARG A 479 -16.61 12.37 -11.51
CA ARG A 479 -17.64 11.88 -12.46
C ARG A 479 -18.02 12.96 -13.47
N THR A 480 -18.27 12.53 -14.70
CA THR A 480 -18.47 13.42 -15.87
C THR A 480 -19.57 14.45 -15.65
N ALA A 481 -20.83 14.02 -15.53
CA ALA A 481 -22.00 14.94 -15.48
C ALA A 481 -22.12 15.65 -14.14
N GLY A 482 -21.73 14.98 -13.05
CA GLY A 482 -21.88 15.52 -11.69
C GLY A 482 -20.74 16.40 -11.23
N TRP A 483 -19.58 16.32 -11.88
CA TRP A 483 -18.38 17.03 -11.43
C TRP A 483 -17.58 17.65 -12.57
N ASN A 484 -17.03 16.83 -13.48
CA ASN A 484 -16.04 17.29 -14.46
C ASN A 484 -16.59 18.38 -15.38
N ILE A 485 -17.80 18.18 -15.91
CA ILE A 485 -18.43 19.16 -16.80
C ILE A 485 -18.83 20.42 -16.04
N PRO A 486 -19.63 20.34 -14.94
CA PRO A 486 -20.01 21.59 -14.25
C PRO A 486 -18.81 22.32 -13.65
N MET A 487 -17.86 21.60 -13.05
CA MET A 487 -16.67 22.24 -12.43
C MET A 487 -15.72 22.80 -13.49
N GLY A 488 -15.58 22.17 -14.64
CA GLY A 488 -14.81 22.68 -15.77
C GLY A 488 -15.38 23.97 -16.32
N LEU A 489 -16.71 24.05 -16.49
CA LEU A 489 -17.41 25.28 -16.90
C LEU A 489 -17.28 26.36 -15.84
N LEU A 490 -17.41 25.97 -14.57
CA LEU A 490 -17.27 26.90 -13.45
C LEU A 490 -15.83 27.43 -13.34
N TYR A 491 -14.83 26.58 -13.52
CA TYR A 491 -13.40 26.95 -13.54
C TYR A 491 -13.13 28.04 -14.59
N SER A 492 -13.69 27.88 -15.78
CA SER A 492 -13.57 28.86 -16.88
C SER A 492 -14.16 30.22 -16.50
N LYS A 493 -15.17 30.21 -15.62
CA LYS A 493 -15.90 31.42 -15.17
C LYS A 493 -15.22 32.13 -14.01
N ILE A 494 -14.70 31.38 -13.00
CA ILE A 494 -14.13 31.94 -11.77
C ILE A 494 -12.60 32.02 -11.80
N ASN A 495 -11.95 31.30 -12.72
CA ASN A 495 -10.51 31.23 -12.95
C ASN A 495 -9.73 30.83 -11.69
N ASN A 496 -10.27 29.96 -10.87
CA ASN A 496 -9.62 29.36 -9.71
C ASN A 496 -10.27 28.00 -9.35
N CYS A 497 -9.66 27.28 -8.44
CA CYS A 497 -10.08 25.92 -8.03
C CYS A 497 -10.87 25.89 -6.73
N LYS A 498 -11.33 27.02 -6.21
CA LYS A 498 -12.00 27.12 -4.91
C LYS A 498 -13.50 26.86 -5.01
N PHE A 499 -13.86 25.66 -5.42
CA PHE A 499 -15.27 25.25 -5.58
C PHE A 499 -15.99 25.18 -4.23
N ASP A 500 -15.27 24.86 -3.16
CA ASP A 500 -15.75 24.79 -1.79
C ASP A 500 -16.04 26.19 -1.18
N GLU A 501 -15.46 27.24 -1.76
CA GLU A 501 -15.77 28.63 -1.41
C GLU A 501 -16.88 29.22 -2.31
N TYR A 502 -17.10 28.62 -3.47
CA TYR A 502 -18.11 29.11 -4.44
C TYR A 502 -19.54 28.75 -4.01
N PHE A 503 -19.77 27.48 -3.61
CA PHE A 503 -21.05 27.02 -3.07
C PHE A 503 -21.07 27.19 -1.56
N SER A 504 -22.22 27.60 -0.99
CA SER A 504 -22.35 27.75 0.47
C SER A 504 -22.29 26.38 1.20
N ALA A 505 -22.82 25.35 0.56
CA ALA A 505 -22.81 23.97 1.03
C ALA A 505 -23.05 23.05 -0.16
N GLY A 506 -22.66 21.78 -0.05
CA GLY A 506 -22.93 20.81 -1.10
C GLY A 506 -22.82 19.37 -0.61
N CYS A 507 -23.24 18.44 -1.47
CA CYS A 507 -22.85 17.04 -1.35
C CYS A 507 -22.19 16.63 -2.65
N ALA A 508 -20.84 16.44 -2.58
CA ALA A 508 -20.04 15.89 -3.66
C ALA A 508 -19.27 14.70 -3.08
N PRO A 509 -19.86 13.49 -3.11
CA PRO A 509 -19.23 12.32 -2.51
C PRO A 509 -17.81 12.11 -3.04
N GLY A 510 -16.86 11.89 -2.12
CA GLY A 510 -15.42 11.83 -2.44
C GLY A 510 -14.67 13.12 -2.15
N SER A 511 -15.37 14.21 -1.77
CA SER A 511 -14.73 15.45 -1.31
C SER A 511 -14.10 15.24 0.08
N GLN A 512 -13.24 16.18 0.49
CA GLN A 512 -12.65 16.19 1.83
C GLN A 512 -13.75 16.26 2.90
N PRO A 513 -13.72 15.41 3.93
CA PRO A 513 -14.83 15.33 4.90
C PRO A 513 -15.22 16.64 5.59
N ASN A 514 -14.27 17.55 5.76
CA ASN A 514 -14.51 18.85 6.40
C ASN A 514 -14.83 19.98 5.42
N SER A 515 -14.95 19.66 4.13
CA SER A 515 -15.27 20.62 3.07
C SER A 515 -16.75 21.00 3.12
N SER A 516 -17.08 22.21 2.70
CA SER A 516 -18.47 22.65 2.45
C SER A 516 -19.19 21.72 1.46
N LEU A 517 -18.44 21.05 0.59
CA LEU A 517 -18.96 20.10 -0.42
C LEU A 517 -19.32 18.72 0.17
N CYS A 518 -19.13 18.50 1.47
CA CYS A 518 -19.65 17.35 2.22
C CYS A 518 -20.77 17.74 3.20
N ALA A 519 -21.06 19.03 3.35
CA ALA A 519 -21.95 19.54 4.39
C ALA A 519 -23.42 19.07 4.25
N LEU A 520 -23.87 18.76 3.04
CA LEU A 520 -25.23 18.26 2.79
C LEU A 520 -25.31 16.72 2.78
N CYS A 521 -24.19 16.01 2.67
CA CYS A 521 -24.18 14.54 2.60
C CYS A 521 -24.73 13.93 3.89
N ILE A 522 -25.41 12.78 3.82
CA ILE A 522 -26.18 12.21 4.93
C ILE A 522 -25.78 10.77 5.28
N GLY A 523 -24.87 10.15 4.51
CA GLY A 523 -24.46 8.77 4.73
C GLY A 523 -25.61 7.78 4.57
N SER A 524 -25.44 6.57 5.07
CA SER A 524 -26.46 5.52 5.09
C SER A 524 -27.46 5.76 6.24
N GLU A 525 -26.95 6.22 7.40
CA GLU A 525 -27.72 6.66 8.57
C GLU A 525 -26.99 7.85 9.17
N LYS A 526 -27.75 8.73 9.83
CA LYS A 526 -27.17 9.93 10.47
C LYS A 526 -26.14 9.53 11.54
N GLY A 527 -24.92 10.03 11.41
CA GLY A 527 -23.82 9.74 12.33
C GLY A 527 -23.19 8.38 12.13
N SER A 528 -23.40 7.75 10.97
CA SER A 528 -22.80 6.44 10.62
C SER A 528 -21.30 6.51 10.31
N GLY A 529 -20.76 7.73 10.11
CA GLY A 529 -19.39 7.91 9.64
C GLY A 529 -19.21 7.58 8.15
N LYS A 530 -20.31 7.40 7.44
CA LYS A 530 -20.33 7.10 5.99
C LYS A 530 -20.82 8.31 5.16
N GLU A 531 -20.87 9.48 5.78
CA GLU A 531 -21.22 10.71 5.08
C GLU A 531 -20.12 11.06 4.08
N CYS A 532 -20.53 11.44 2.86
CA CYS A 532 -19.66 11.88 1.78
C CYS A 532 -18.74 10.81 1.18
N VAL A 533 -18.94 9.53 1.51
CA VAL A 533 -18.16 8.44 0.86
C VAL A 533 -18.56 8.30 -0.61
N PRO A 534 -17.61 8.02 -1.53
CA PRO A 534 -17.91 7.90 -2.96
C PRO A 534 -18.42 6.50 -3.33
N ASN A 535 -19.50 6.07 -2.69
CA ASN A 535 -20.21 4.81 -2.98
C ASN A 535 -21.64 4.87 -2.45
N SER A 536 -22.42 3.81 -2.62
CA SER A 536 -23.86 3.74 -2.27
C SER A 536 -24.14 3.77 -0.75
N ASN A 537 -23.12 3.76 0.11
CA ASN A 537 -23.29 4.03 1.55
C ASN A 537 -23.61 5.51 1.81
N GLU A 538 -23.34 6.41 0.86
CA GLU A 538 -23.85 7.79 0.86
C GLU A 538 -25.14 7.81 0.04
N ARG A 539 -26.30 8.10 0.68
CA ARG A 539 -27.62 8.12 0.02
C ARG A 539 -27.72 9.17 -1.09
N TYR A 540 -26.84 10.18 -1.09
CA TYR A 540 -26.80 11.22 -2.13
C TYR A 540 -25.77 10.91 -3.24
N TYR A 541 -25.17 9.73 -3.22
CA TYR A 541 -24.22 9.27 -4.26
C TYR A 541 -24.94 8.89 -5.55
N GLY A 542 -24.29 9.17 -6.68
CA GLY A 542 -24.79 8.79 -8.02
C GLY A 542 -25.87 9.71 -8.56
N TYR A 543 -26.45 9.36 -9.69
CA TYR A 543 -27.46 10.21 -10.36
C TYR A 543 -28.72 10.38 -9.49
N THR A 544 -29.32 9.28 -9.08
CA THR A 544 -30.51 9.27 -8.23
C THR A 544 -30.21 9.94 -6.89
N GLY A 545 -29.04 9.67 -6.30
CA GLY A 545 -28.63 10.28 -5.03
C GLY A 545 -28.47 11.79 -5.12
N ALA A 546 -27.84 12.30 -6.18
CA ALA A 546 -27.70 13.75 -6.38
C ALA A 546 -29.07 14.42 -6.58
N PHE A 547 -29.98 13.77 -7.29
CA PHE A 547 -31.35 14.25 -7.47
C PHE A 547 -32.11 14.25 -6.13
N ARG A 548 -31.95 13.20 -5.31
CA ARG A 548 -32.52 13.15 -3.95
C ARG A 548 -32.00 14.31 -3.09
N CYS A 549 -30.69 14.59 -3.16
CA CYS A 549 -30.07 15.73 -2.50
C CYS A 549 -30.77 17.04 -2.88
N LEU A 550 -31.04 17.25 -4.18
CA LEU A 550 -31.78 18.42 -4.66
C LEU A 550 -33.21 18.50 -4.04
N VAL A 551 -33.91 17.39 -4.05
CA VAL A 551 -35.30 17.32 -3.49
C VAL A 551 -35.30 17.67 -2.01
N GLU A 552 -34.40 17.10 -1.23
CA GLU A 552 -34.40 17.19 0.22
C GLU A 552 -33.67 18.42 0.78
N ARG A 553 -32.53 18.86 0.14
CA ARG A 553 -31.61 19.83 0.76
C ARG A 553 -31.02 20.87 -0.19
N GLY A 554 -30.82 20.54 -1.45
CA GLY A 554 -30.07 21.35 -2.40
C GLY A 554 -30.90 22.35 -3.21
N ASP A 555 -30.18 23.23 -3.89
CA ASP A 555 -30.77 24.23 -4.81
C ASP A 555 -30.52 23.80 -6.28
N VAL A 556 -29.43 23.13 -6.60
CA VAL A 556 -29.08 22.67 -7.94
C VAL A 556 -28.45 21.27 -7.87
N ALA A 557 -28.82 20.40 -8.82
CA ALA A 557 -28.21 19.08 -8.98
C ALA A 557 -27.58 18.95 -10.36
N PHE A 558 -26.37 18.40 -10.43
CA PHE A 558 -25.64 18.12 -11.66
C PHE A 558 -25.73 16.62 -11.96
N VAL A 559 -26.51 16.27 -12.98
CA VAL A 559 -26.94 14.90 -13.27
C VAL A 559 -27.00 14.68 -14.81
N LYS A 560 -27.45 13.49 -15.23
CA LYS A 560 -27.75 13.21 -16.64
C LYS A 560 -29.20 13.60 -16.96
N ASP A 561 -29.48 13.82 -18.24
CA ASP A 561 -30.78 14.23 -18.77
C ASP A 561 -31.93 13.30 -18.38
N GLN A 562 -31.68 11.99 -18.24
CA GLN A 562 -32.70 11.00 -17.88
C GLN A 562 -33.01 10.94 -16.37
N THR A 563 -32.19 11.56 -15.53
CA THR A 563 -32.28 11.39 -14.06
C THR A 563 -33.65 11.83 -13.51
N VAL A 564 -34.14 13.01 -13.87
CA VAL A 564 -35.44 13.50 -13.40
C VAL A 564 -36.55 12.55 -13.86
N LYS A 565 -36.53 12.17 -15.13
CA LYS A 565 -37.53 11.27 -15.76
C LYS A 565 -37.59 9.90 -15.08
N GLN A 566 -36.44 9.38 -14.63
CA GLN A 566 -36.32 8.07 -13.97
C GLN A 566 -36.81 8.07 -12.52
N ASN A 567 -36.90 9.25 -11.87
CA ASN A 567 -37.19 9.37 -10.44
C ASN A 567 -38.46 10.14 -10.13
N THR A 568 -39.32 10.42 -11.13
CA THR A 568 -40.57 11.15 -10.99
C THR A 568 -41.71 10.38 -11.66
N ASN A 569 -42.96 10.89 -11.46
CA ASN A 569 -44.17 10.34 -12.08
C ASN A 569 -44.36 8.83 -11.80
N GLY A 570 -44.02 8.41 -10.56
CA GLY A 570 -44.21 7.04 -10.10
C GLY A 570 -43.15 6.03 -10.59
N LYS A 571 -42.06 6.50 -11.20
CA LYS A 571 -40.99 5.62 -11.71
C LYS A 571 -39.96 5.23 -10.65
N ASN A 572 -40.02 5.85 -9.47
CA ASN A 572 -39.21 5.50 -8.30
C ASN A 572 -40.14 5.39 -7.09
N ASN A 573 -40.24 4.20 -6.55
CA ASN A 573 -41.20 3.87 -5.48
C ASN A 573 -40.67 4.17 -4.07
N GLU A 574 -39.47 4.71 -3.94
CA GLU A 574 -38.92 5.11 -2.65
C GLU A 574 -39.71 6.27 -2.07
N GLU A 575 -39.84 6.31 -0.74
CA GLU A 575 -40.67 7.28 0.02
C GLU A 575 -40.37 8.73 -0.38
N TRP A 576 -39.08 9.06 -0.60
CA TRP A 576 -38.67 10.44 -0.94
C TRP A 576 -39.08 10.84 -2.37
N ALA A 577 -39.37 9.87 -3.25
CA ALA A 577 -39.59 10.09 -4.70
C ALA A 577 -40.99 9.80 -5.19
N LYS A 578 -41.77 9.02 -4.43
CA LYS A 578 -43.07 8.45 -4.90
C LYS A 578 -44.08 9.48 -5.41
N ASP A 579 -44.09 10.68 -4.81
CA ASP A 579 -45.06 11.73 -5.11
C ASP A 579 -44.50 12.85 -6.01
N LEU A 580 -43.26 12.73 -6.44
CA LEU A 580 -42.61 13.75 -7.26
C LEU A 580 -43.17 13.76 -8.70
N LYS A 581 -43.37 14.97 -9.21
CA LYS A 581 -43.82 15.22 -10.59
C LYS A 581 -42.64 15.83 -11.37
N GLN A 582 -42.44 15.36 -12.60
CA GLN A 582 -41.39 15.88 -13.49
C GLN A 582 -41.55 17.39 -13.73
N GLU A 583 -42.79 17.85 -13.86
CA GLU A 583 -43.14 19.26 -14.14
C GLU A 583 -42.73 20.22 -12.99
N ASN A 584 -42.32 19.68 -11.81
CA ASN A 584 -41.86 20.50 -10.66
C ASN A 584 -40.36 20.83 -10.76
N PHE A 585 -39.69 20.40 -11.84
CA PHE A 585 -38.24 20.57 -12.04
C PHE A 585 -38.01 21.22 -13.42
N GLU A 586 -36.94 22.00 -13.52
CA GLU A 586 -36.46 22.62 -14.77
C GLU A 586 -34.96 22.52 -14.89
N LEU A 587 -34.47 22.66 -16.13
CA LEU A 587 -33.07 22.69 -16.49
C LEU A 587 -32.57 24.14 -16.51
N LEU A 588 -31.37 24.35 -15.97
CA LEU A 588 -30.65 25.63 -16.03
C LEU A 588 -29.73 25.60 -17.26
N CYS A 589 -30.00 26.47 -18.22
CA CYS A 589 -29.24 26.55 -19.49
C CYS A 589 -28.04 27.50 -19.33
N LYS A 590 -26.95 27.23 -20.06
CA LYS A 590 -25.70 28.01 -20.03
C LYS A 590 -25.89 29.50 -20.34
N ASP A 591 -26.91 29.84 -21.14
CA ASP A 591 -27.27 31.23 -21.51
C ASP A 591 -28.02 31.98 -20.41
N GLY A 592 -28.28 31.31 -19.25
CA GLY A 592 -29.02 31.88 -18.12
C GLY A 592 -30.55 31.69 -18.19
N THR A 593 -31.06 31.06 -19.25
CA THR A 593 -32.51 30.73 -19.35
C THR A 593 -32.80 29.42 -18.60
N ARG A 594 -34.11 29.11 -18.47
CA ARG A 594 -34.56 27.84 -17.89
C ARG A 594 -35.49 27.16 -18.88
N LYS A 595 -35.48 25.85 -18.93
CA LYS A 595 -36.30 25.05 -19.82
C LYS A 595 -36.85 23.80 -19.13
N PRO A 596 -37.98 23.27 -19.63
CA PRO A 596 -38.52 22.00 -19.12
C PRO A 596 -37.53 20.86 -19.31
N VAL A 597 -37.62 19.83 -18.44
CA VAL A 597 -36.74 18.63 -18.43
C VAL A 597 -36.72 17.92 -19.83
N GLU A 598 -37.83 18.01 -20.58
CA GLU A 598 -37.96 17.39 -21.90
C GLU A 598 -37.06 18.04 -22.96
N ASP A 599 -36.67 19.30 -22.76
CA ASP A 599 -35.90 20.08 -23.75
C ASP A 599 -34.39 20.06 -23.48
N ALA A 600 -33.89 18.95 -23.00
CA ALA A 600 -32.45 18.78 -22.64
C ALA A 600 -31.52 18.97 -23.85
N GLU A 601 -31.95 18.62 -25.06
CA GLU A 601 -31.16 18.84 -26.27
C GLU A 601 -30.80 20.32 -26.49
N ASN A 602 -31.71 21.22 -26.08
CA ASN A 602 -31.53 22.67 -26.23
C ASN A 602 -31.12 23.35 -24.91
N CYS A 603 -30.90 22.57 -23.84
CA CYS A 603 -30.58 23.09 -22.51
C CYS A 603 -29.73 22.08 -21.73
N HIS A 604 -28.52 21.89 -22.18
CA HIS A 604 -27.54 21.01 -21.48
C HIS A 604 -26.17 21.70 -21.31
N LEU A 605 -25.39 21.22 -20.42
CA LEU A 605 -24.05 21.75 -20.14
C LEU A 605 -23.03 21.23 -21.16
N ALA A 606 -23.07 19.93 -21.47
CA ALA A 606 -22.25 19.30 -22.51
C ALA A 606 -22.78 17.88 -22.82
N ARG A 607 -22.34 17.33 -23.94
CA ARG A 607 -22.54 15.91 -24.27
C ARG A 607 -21.38 15.12 -23.67
N ALA A 608 -21.70 14.08 -22.92
CA ALA A 608 -20.76 13.26 -22.17
C ALA A 608 -20.54 11.90 -22.87
N PRO A 609 -19.31 11.34 -22.86
CA PRO A 609 -19.09 9.98 -23.35
C PRO A 609 -19.88 8.97 -22.53
N ASN A 610 -20.43 7.93 -23.17
CA ASN A 610 -21.15 6.86 -22.46
C ASN A 610 -20.21 6.13 -21.49
N HIS A 611 -20.77 5.58 -20.40
CA HIS A 611 -20.02 4.68 -19.55
C HIS A 611 -19.49 3.50 -20.36
N ALA A 612 -18.33 2.98 -20.01
CA ALA A 612 -17.74 1.84 -20.71
C ALA A 612 -17.06 0.88 -19.75
N VAL A 613 -17.13 -0.38 -20.11
CA VAL A 613 -16.42 -1.46 -19.41
C VAL A 613 -14.94 -1.33 -19.71
N VAL A 614 -14.12 -1.33 -18.68
CA VAL A 614 -12.66 -1.33 -18.78
C VAL A 614 -12.07 -2.63 -18.26
N SER A 615 -10.90 -3.01 -18.77
CA SER A 615 -10.11 -4.14 -18.27
C SER A 615 -8.63 -3.91 -18.55
N ARG A 616 -7.78 -4.80 -18.02
CA ARG A 616 -6.40 -4.91 -18.51
C ARG A 616 -6.42 -5.37 -19.97
N LYS A 617 -5.42 -4.94 -20.74
CA LYS A 617 -5.25 -5.26 -22.15
C LYS A 617 -5.24 -6.78 -22.41
N ASP A 618 -4.56 -7.55 -21.53
CA ASP A 618 -4.46 -9.01 -21.63
C ASP A 618 -5.81 -9.73 -21.47
N LYS A 619 -6.76 -9.11 -20.75
CA LYS A 619 -8.07 -9.70 -20.41
C LYS A 619 -9.20 -9.18 -21.34
N ALA A 620 -8.95 -8.15 -22.16
CA ALA A 620 -9.97 -7.42 -22.92
C ALA A 620 -10.82 -8.35 -23.81
N THR A 621 -10.18 -9.25 -24.56
CA THR A 621 -10.86 -10.20 -25.45
C THR A 621 -11.75 -11.16 -24.66
N CYS A 622 -11.26 -11.65 -23.52
CA CYS A 622 -12.03 -12.52 -22.63
C CYS A 622 -13.26 -11.78 -22.08
N VAL A 623 -13.08 -10.56 -21.58
CA VAL A 623 -14.18 -9.72 -21.04
C VAL A 623 -15.23 -9.46 -22.11
N GLU A 624 -14.81 -9.07 -23.34
CA GLU A 624 -15.72 -8.83 -24.46
C GLU A 624 -16.56 -10.08 -24.79
N LYS A 625 -15.92 -11.23 -24.90
CA LYS A 625 -16.57 -12.52 -25.20
C LYS A 625 -17.62 -12.88 -24.12
N ILE A 626 -17.22 -12.82 -22.84
CA ILE A 626 -18.13 -13.19 -21.73
C ILE A 626 -19.29 -12.20 -21.64
N LEU A 627 -19.05 -10.89 -21.69
CA LEU A 627 -20.12 -9.89 -21.56
C LEU A 627 -21.10 -9.96 -22.74
N ASN A 628 -20.64 -10.26 -23.96
CA ASN A 628 -21.53 -10.45 -25.11
C ASN A 628 -22.46 -11.66 -24.90
N LYS A 629 -21.95 -12.72 -24.27
CA LYS A 629 -22.79 -13.87 -23.89
C LYS A 629 -23.78 -13.48 -22.77
N GLN A 630 -23.28 -12.83 -21.71
CA GLN A 630 -24.09 -12.46 -20.54
C GLN A 630 -25.21 -11.48 -20.91
N GLN A 631 -24.96 -10.52 -21.84
CA GLN A 631 -26.02 -9.62 -22.27
C GLN A 631 -27.07 -10.32 -23.18
N ALA A 632 -26.65 -11.36 -23.90
CA ALA A 632 -27.61 -12.20 -24.68
C ALA A 632 -28.56 -12.95 -23.73
N ASP A 633 -28.03 -13.48 -22.61
CA ASP A 633 -28.78 -14.27 -21.63
C ASP A 633 -29.60 -13.40 -20.66
N PHE A 634 -29.06 -12.26 -20.22
CA PHE A 634 -29.59 -11.45 -19.13
C PHE A 634 -29.80 -9.97 -19.45
N GLY A 635 -29.76 -9.59 -20.72
CA GLY A 635 -29.90 -8.20 -21.18
C GLY A 635 -31.33 -7.67 -21.14
N LYS A 636 -31.61 -6.64 -21.93
CA LYS A 636 -32.88 -5.87 -21.88
C LYS A 636 -34.12 -6.71 -22.23
N ALA A 637 -33.95 -7.82 -22.94
CA ALA A 637 -35.03 -8.72 -23.30
C ALA A 637 -35.66 -9.46 -22.11
N VAL A 638 -34.89 -9.59 -21.02
CA VAL A 638 -35.39 -10.25 -19.79
C VAL A 638 -36.19 -9.24 -18.98
N THR A 639 -37.44 -9.56 -18.67
CA THR A 639 -38.38 -8.67 -17.96
C THR A 639 -38.70 -9.16 -16.55
N ASP A 640 -38.65 -10.50 -16.31
CA ASP A 640 -38.89 -11.05 -14.96
C ASP A 640 -37.58 -11.10 -14.16
N CYS A 641 -37.25 -10.01 -13.47
CA CYS A 641 -36.02 -9.87 -12.67
C CYS A 641 -36.13 -10.51 -11.27
N THR A 642 -37.30 -11.03 -10.90
CA THR A 642 -37.51 -11.74 -9.62
C THR A 642 -37.04 -13.20 -9.72
N ASN A 643 -37.44 -13.89 -10.78
CA ASN A 643 -37.11 -15.29 -11.03
C ASN A 643 -35.89 -15.48 -11.92
N ASN A 644 -35.49 -14.45 -12.65
CA ASN A 644 -34.31 -14.38 -13.51
C ASN A 644 -33.37 -13.25 -13.05
N PHE A 645 -32.18 -13.21 -13.65
CA PHE A 645 -31.24 -12.10 -13.47
C PHE A 645 -31.44 -11.10 -14.62
N CYS A 646 -31.48 -9.80 -14.26
CA CYS A 646 -31.52 -8.72 -15.23
C CYS A 646 -30.26 -7.87 -15.10
N LEU A 647 -29.42 -7.86 -16.12
CA LEU A 647 -28.12 -7.20 -16.12
C LEU A 647 -28.26 -5.67 -16.00
N PHE A 648 -29.25 -5.09 -16.70
CA PHE A 648 -29.46 -3.65 -16.82
C PHE A 648 -30.67 -3.15 -16.02
N GLN A 649 -30.91 -3.75 -14.84
CA GLN A 649 -32.01 -3.36 -13.97
C GLN A 649 -31.59 -3.59 -12.50
N SER A 650 -31.92 -2.66 -11.60
CA SER A 650 -31.48 -2.67 -10.20
C SER A 650 -32.61 -2.28 -9.26
N ASN A 651 -32.61 -2.84 -8.05
CA ASN A 651 -33.54 -2.41 -6.98
C ASN A 651 -33.21 -0.99 -6.50
N SER A 652 -31.92 -0.69 -6.30
CA SER A 652 -31.39 0.67 -6.19
C SER A 652 -30.79 1.04 -7.56
N LYS A 653 -31.06 2.21 -8.06
CA LYS A 653 -30.72 2.59 -9.44
C LYS A 653 -29.23 2.50 -9.76
N ASP A 654 -28.92 2.03 -10.97
CA ASP A 654 -27.59 2.08 -11.60
C ASP A 654 -26.52 1.25 -10.86
N LEU A 655 -26.84 0.02 -10.45
CA LEU A 655 -25.87 -0.90 -9.84
C LEU A 655 -25.15 -1.71 -10.94
N LEU A 656 -23.81 -1.74 -10.93
CA LEU A 656 -22.90 -2.37 -11.89
C LEU A 656 -22.93 -1.69 -13.26
N PHE A 657 -24.11 -1.44 -13.81
CA PHE A 657 -24.38 -0.77 -15.08
C PHE A 657 -25.51 0.24 -14.87
N ARG A 658 -25.64 1.21 -15.76
CA ARG A 658 -26.79 2.12 -15.75
C ARG A 658 -28.06 1.36 -16.16
N ASP A 659 -29.16 1.60 -15.44
CA ASP A 659 -30.47 0.93 -15.69
C ASP A 659 -31.08 1.33 -17.05
N ASP A 660 -30.70 2.47 -17.63
CA ASP A 660 -31.14 2.90 -18.95
C ASP A 660 -30.35 2.25 -20.10
N THR A 661 -29.34 1.43 -19.79
CA THR A 661 -28.56 0.68 -20.80
C THR A 661 -29.47 -0.24 -21.60
N LYS A 662 -29.43 -0.12 -22.92
CA LYS A 662 -30.16 -0.98 -23.86
C LYS A 662 -29.32 -2.21 -24.22
N CYS A 663 -28.03 -1.99 -24.43
CA CYS A 663 -27.04 -3.05 -24.71
C CYS A 663 -25.61 -2.54 -24.49
N LEU A 664 -24.65 -3.45 -24.58
CA LEU A 664 -23.21 -3.15 -24.61
C LEU A 664 -22.74 -3.24 -26.07
N THR A 665 -22.10 -2.18 -26.60
CA THR A 665 -21.59 -2.12 -27.95
C THR A 665 -20.07 -2.18 -27.97
N SER A 666 -19.48 -2.83 -28.99
CA SER A 666 -18.03 -2.87 -29.15
C SER A 666 -17.46 -1.46 -29.37
N VAL A 667 -16.36 -1.15 -28.67
CA VAL A 667 -15.61 0.09 -28.89
C VAL A 667 -14.53 -0.08 -29.97
N GLY A 668 -14.37 -1.30 -30.50
CA GLY A 668 -13.30 -1.65 -31.44
C GLY A 668 -11.95 -1.62 -30.73
N LYS A 669 -10.91 -1.19 -31.44
CA LYS A 669 -9.55 -1.06 -30.91
C LYS A 669 -9.22 0.37 -30.45
N LYS A 670 -10.23 1.15 -30.06
CA LYS A 670 -10.03 2.52 -29.57
C LYS A 670 -9.26 2.54 -28.25
N THR A 671 -8.31 3.44 -28.17
CA THR A 671 -7.65 3.80 -26.92
C THR A 671 -8.60 4.65 -26.06
N TYR A 672 -8.34 4.78 -24.77
CA TYR A 672 -9.22 5.54 -23.86
C TYR A 672 -9.38 7.01 -24.32
N ASP A 673 -8.30 7.63 -24.79
CA ASP A 673 -8.31 9.02 -25.29
C ASP A 673 -9.14 9.15 -26.58
N SER A 674 -8.96 8.22 -27.50
CA SER A 674 -9.76 8.14 -28.73
C SER A 674 -11.26 7.89 -28.45
N TYR A 675 -11.55 7.08 -27.41
CA TYR A 675 -12.94 6.82 -26.97
C TYR A 675 -13.59 8.07 -26.35
N LEU A 676 -12.86 8.75 -25.45
CA LEU A 676 -13.36 9.95 -24.74
C LEU A 676 -13.46 11.18 -25.67
N GLY A 677 -12.59 11.27 -26.67
CA GLY A 677 -12.51 12.40 -27.61
C GLY A 677 -11.58 13.52 -27.11
N ASP A 678 -10.92 14.18 -28.04
CA ASP A 678 -9.86 15.17 -27.75
C ASP A 678 -10.34 16.32 -26.87
N ASP A 679 -11.54 16.84 -27.11
CA ASP A 679 -12.11 17.96 -26.33
C ASP A 679 -12.31 17.58 -24.86
N TYR A 680 -12.84 16.37 -24.62
CA TYR A 680 -13.04 15.88 -23.24
C TYR A 680 -11.71 15.62 -22.54
N VAL A 681 -10.76 14.98 -23.21
CA VAL A 681 -9.42 14.69 -22.69
C VAL A 681 -8.69 15.99 -22.34
N THR A 682 -8.77 17.01 -23.22
CA THR A 682 -8.17 18.33 -22.96
C THR A 682 -8.81 18.99 -21.75
N ALA A 683 -10.14 18.97 -21.65
CA ALA A 683 -10.88 19.53 -20.51
C ALA A 683 -10.49 18.85 -19.20
N MET A 684 -10.38 17.52 -19.21
CA MET A 684 -9.98 16.73 -18.05
C MET A 684 -8.54 17.06 -17.61
N THR A 685 -7.63 17.19 -18.57
CA THR A 685 -6.23 17.55 -18.31
C THR A 685 -6.15 18.92 -17.65
N ASN A 686 -6.92 19.89 -18.13
CA ASN A 686 -6.98 21.24 -17.54
C ASN A 686 -7.57 21.25 -16.13
N LEU A 687 -8.68 20.56 -15.93
CA LEU A 687 -9.37 20.51 -14.61
C LEU A 687 -8.51 19.80 -13.55
N ARG A 688 -7.68 18.86 -13.96
CA ARG A 688 -6.77 18.15 -13.06
C ARG A 688 -5.71 19.03 -12.40
N GLN A 689 -5.45 20.22 -12.94
CA GLN A 689 -4.64 21.24 -12.27
C GLN A 689 -5.29 21.69 -10.95
N CYS A 690 -6.60 21.48 -10.78
CA CYS A 690 -7.34 21.77 -9.56
C CYS A 690 -7.31 20.63 -8.52
N SER A 691 -6.86 19.45 -8.91
CA SER A 691 -6.84 18.30 -8.01
C SER A 691 -5.68 18.40 -7.02
N THR A 692 -6.00 18.49 -5.74
CA THR A 692 -5.01 18.38 -4.66
C THR A 692 -4.86 16.93 -4.18
N SER A 693 -5.75 16.03 -4.64
CA SER A 693 -5.62 14.61 -4.36
C SER A 693 -4.60 14.00 -5.32
N ILE A 694 -3.57 13.39 -4.77
CA ILE A 694 -2.61 12.59 -5.51
C ILE A 694 -3.33 11.27 -5.83
N SER A 695 -4.03 11.25 -6.97
CA SER A 695 -4.69 10.03 -7.44
C SER A 695 -3.68 9.15 -8.18
N LEU A 696 -3.96 7.86 -8.22
CA LEU A 696 -3.17 6.78 -8.83
C LEU A 696 -2.48 7.08 -10.18
N PRO A 697 -2.97 7.99 -11.04
CA PRO A 697 -2.38 8.15 -12.39
C PRO A 697 -1.03 8.81 -12.47
N VAL A 698 -0.44 9.24 -11.38
CA VAL A 698 0.72 10.15 -11.40
C VAL A 698 2.03 9.46 -11.75
N ILE A 699 2.12 8.13 -11.63
CA ILE A 699 3.39 7.41 -11.79
C ILE A 699 3.44 6.53 -13.05
N PHE A 700 2.30 6.30 -13.70
CA PHE A 700 2.30 5.50 -14.94
C PHE A 700 2.46 6.41 -16.15
N PRO A 701 3.38 6.06 -17.06
CA PRO A 701 3.90 7.04 -17.99
C PRO A 701 3.00 7.19 -19.19
N GLN A 702 2.51 8.33 -19.37
CA GLN A 702 2.40 9.04 -20.63
C GLN A 702 1.84 10.43 -20.34
N ASN A 703 2.77 11.40 -20.18
CA ASN A 703 2.50 12.84 -20.19
C ASN A 703 1.68 13.40 -19.02
N TYR A 704 2.31 13.51 -17.81
CA TYR A 704 1.73 14.30 -16.71
C TYR A 704 2.71 15.36 -16.15
N HIS A 705 2.19 16.57 -16.08
CA HIS A 705 2.86 17.71 -15.44
C HIS A 705 2.54 17.73 -13.94
N PHE A 706 3.55 17.66 -13.12
CA PHE A 706 3.46 17.98 -11.70
C PHE A 706 3.81 19.46 -11.52
N ARG A 707 2.81 20.28 -11.18
CA ARG A 707 3.08 21.59 -10.60
C ARG A 707 2.90 21.46 -9.08
N ASP A 708 3.96 21.68 -8.35
CA ASP A 708 3.92 21.80 -6.90
C ASP A 708 2.98 22.95 -6.53
N ALA A 709 1.86 22.64 -5.91
CA ALA A 709 1.11 23.66 -5.20
C ALA A 709 1.97 24.09 -3.99
N PRO A 710 2.15 25.39 -3.76
CA PRO A 710 2.95 25.83 -2.63
C PRO A 710 2.35 25.29 -1.33
N LEU A 711 3.17 24.59 -0.57
CA LEU A 711 2.84 24.10 0.77
C LEU A 711 2.42 25.30 1.63
N ARG A 712 1.15 25.39 1.96
CA ARG A 712 0.72 26.30 3.03
C ARG A 712 1.35 25.79 4.33
N ARG A 713 2.19 26.61 4.91
CA ARG A 713 2.75 26.35 6.24
C ARG A 713 1.58 26.15 7.24
N PRO A 714 1.57 25.08 8.01
CA PRO A 714 0.61 24.98 9.12
C PRO A 714 0.85 26.13 10.09
N ALA A 715 -0.20 26.72 10.61
CA ALA A 715 -0.12 27.76 11.62
C ALA A 715 0.70 27.26 12.81
N GLN A 716 1.75 27.95 13.16
CA GLN A 716 2.61 27.63 14.29
C GLN A 716 1.82 27.70 15.60
N SER A 717 1.69 26.57 16.26
CA SER A 717 1.33 26.58 17.68
C SER A 717 2.57 27.04 18.47
N PRO A 718 2.40 27.89 19.48
CA PRO A 718 3.57 28.41 20.22
C PRO A 718 4.18 27.31 21.09
N GLY A 719 5.36 26.89 20.73
CA GLY A 719 6.20 26.00 21.55
C GLY A 719 6.89 26.75 22.68
N PRO A 720 7.29 26.05 23.74
CA PRO A 720 7.89 26.71 24.90
C PRO A 720 9.25 27.35 24.57
N ARG A 721 9.39 28.60 24.95
CA ARG A 721 10.63 29.36 24.80
C ARG A 721 11.71 28.81 25.74
N CYS A 722 12.82 28.35 25.17
CA CYS A 722 14.02 28.08 25.96
C CYS A 722 14.81 29.38 26.07
N PHE A 723 15.17 29.76 27.31
CA PHE A 723 15.96 30.92 27.64
C PHE A 723 17.39 30.85 27.06
N ARG A 724 17.81 31.91 26.40
CA ARG A 724 19.21 32.14 26.03
C ARG A 724 19.97 32.57 27.26
N GLY A 725 20.98 31.82 27.68
CA GLY A 725 21.98 32.21 28.66
C GLY A 725 23.38 32.14 28.07
N ALA A 726 24.09 33.25 28.14
CA ALA A 726 25.44 33.44 27.59
C ALA A 726 26.50 32.63 28.36
N GLY A 727 27.47 32.11 27.67
CA GLY A 727 28.68 31.54 28.28
C GLY A 727 29.52 30.60 27.44
N UNK A 728 30.21 31.09 26.76
CA UNK A 728 31.01 30.30 26.10
C UNK A 728 32.33 30.32 26.25
N SER A 729 32.99 30.22 25.66
CA SER A 729 34.47 30.13 25.63
C SER A 729 35.05 29.36 26.81
N VAL A 730 35.26 28.11 26.62
CA VAL A 730 36.45 27.31 27.01
C VAL A 730 36.27 25.85 26.54
N ILE A 731 36.48 25.59 25.28
CA ILE A 731 36.92 24.24 24.84
C ILE A 731 37.73 24.44 23.55
N SER A 732 38.99 24.91 23.73
CA SER A 732 39.96 24.78 22.68
C SER A 732 41.35 24.64 23.30
N ALA A 733 41.55 23.54 24.01
CA ALA A 733 42.89 23.12 24.39
C ALA A 733 42.79 21.73 25.04
N MET A 734 42.75 20.69 24.25
CA MET A 734 43.24 19.33 24.64
C MET A 734 42.95 18.36 23.51
N ALA A 735 43.67 18.49 22.43
CA ALA A 735 43.82 17.45 21.44
C ALA A 735 45.17 17.62 20.72
N SER A 736 46.25 17.27 21.43
CA SER A 736 47.50 16.93 20.78
C SER A 736 48.42 16.20 21.76
N ALA A 737 48.60 14.98 21.57
CA ALA A 737 49.68 14.03 21.97
C ALA A 737 48.98 12.69 22.28
N ASP A 738 49.22 11.60 21.68
CA ASP A 738 50.42 11.00 21.24
C ASP A 738 50.03 9.77 20.38
N SER A 739 50.51 9.70 19.18
CA SER A 739 50.55 8.47 18.44
C SER A 739 51.94 7.86 18.60
N ARG A 740 52.02 6.69 19.19
CA ARG A 740 53.01 5.66 18.89
C ARG A 740 52.91 4.47 19.82
N ARG A 741 52.52 3.34 19.32
CA ARG A 741 53.24 2.07 19.23
C ARG A 741 52.29 0.88 19.06
N MET A 742 52.61 0.12 18.06
CA MET A 742 52.08 -1.22 17.79
C MET A 742 52.48 -2.24 18.89
N GLY A 743 51.62 -3.21 19.07
CA GLY A 743 52.07 -4.45 19.69
C GLY A 743 50.93 -5.37 20.12
N ASN A 744 50.65 -6.32 19.31
CA ASN A 744 50.12 -7.66 19.52
C ASN A 744 48.95 -7.92 20.54
N GLY A 745 47.98 -8.63 20.00
CA GLY A 745 46.78 -9.09 20.68
C GLY A 745 47.00 -10.02 21.86
N GLY A 746 46.13 -9.87 22.81
CA GLY A 746 45.93 -10.76 23.93
C GLY A 746 44.53 -10.50 24.48
N GLY A 747 43.74 -11.53 24.53
CA GLY A 747 42.38 -11.51 25.00
C GLY A 747 42.23 -11.03 26.43
N VAL A 748 41.05 -10.59 26.78
CA VAL A 748 40.59 -9.98 28.05
C VAL A 748 40.71 -10.96 29.26
N GLY A 749 41.38 -12.07 29.13
CA GLY A 749 41.58 -13.06 30.20
C GLY A 749 42.83 -12.87 31.06
N GLY A 750 43.80 -12.03 30.66
CA GLY A 750 45.13 -12.00 31.28
C GLY A 750 45.27 -11.22 32.60
N ALA A 751 44.37 -10.31 32.91
CA ALA A 751 44.50 -9.43 34.09
C ALA A 751 44.04 -10.05 35.42
N PHE A 752 43.24 -11.13 35.36
CA PHE A 752 42.69 -11.79 36.55
C PHE A 752 43.40 -13.10 36.94
N GLN A 753 44.30 -13.58 36.08
CA GLN A 753 45.01 -14.87 36.31
C GLN A 753 45.84 -14.88 37.60
N PRO A 754 46.63 -13.85 37.92
CA PRO A 754 47.37 -13.84 39.18
C PRO A 754 46.51 -13.85 40.43
N TYR A 755 45.34 -13.20 40.35
CA TYR A 755 44.39 -13.18 41.47
C TYR A 755 43.70 -14.53 41.65
N LEU A 756 43.40 -15.21 40.55
CA LEU A 756 42.80 -16.55 40.60
C LEU A 756 43.77 -17.60 41.12
N ASP A 757 45.06 -17.50 40.77
CA ASP A 757 46.08 -18.42 41.23
C ASP A 757 46.40 -18.20 42.73
N SER A 758 46.42 -16.96 43.21
CA SER A 758 46.54 -16.63 44.64
C SER A 758 45.35 -17.15 45.45
N LEU A 759 44.12 -16.97 44.96
CA LEU A 759 42.89 -17.50 45.55
C LEU A 759 42.85 -19.03 45.57
N ARG A 760 43.40 -19.66 44.53
CA ARG A 760 43.49 -21.13 44.44
C ARG A 760 44.48 -21.70 45.44
N GLN A 761 45.58 -21.01 45.72
CA GLN A 761 46.60 -21.40 46.70
C GLN A 761 46.10 -21.21 48.14
N GLU A 762 45.35 -20.15 48.46
CA GLU A 762 44.72 -19.92 49.75
C GLU A 762 43.59 -20.91 50.04
N LEU A 763 42.79 -21.30 48.99
CA LEU A 763 41.72 -22.28 49.12
C LEU A 763 42.19 -23.73 49.34
N GLN A 764 43.41 -24.07 48.89
CA GLN A 764 43.98 -25.41 49.09
C GLN A 764 44.51 -25.62 50.48
N GLN A 765 44.68 -24.58 51.33
CA GLN A 765 45.19 -24.65 52.70
C GLN A 765 44.13 -24.67 53.78
N ARG A 766 42.82 -24.59 53.42
CA ARG A 766 41.71 -24.54 54.41
C ARG A 766 40.86 -25.82 54.39
N ASP A 767 40.28 -26.11 55.58
CA ASP A 767 39.44 -27.25 55.92
C ASP A 767 38.32 -27.46 54.87
N PRO A 768 38.13 -28.67 54.34
CA PRO A 768 37.14 -28.96 53.29
C PRO A 768 35.68 -28.72 53.70
N THR A 769 35.43 -28.70 55.04
CA THR A 769 34.06 -28.37 55.57
C THR A 769 33.73 -26.90 55.41
N LEU A 770 34.71 -26.00 55.58
CA LEU A 770 34.49 -24.55 55.36
C LEU A 770 34.23 -24.21 53.89
N LEU A 771 34.94 -24.89 53.00
CA LEU A 771 34.78 -24.72 51.55
C LEU A 771 33.37 -25.15 51.07
N SER A 772 32.86 -26.25 51.62
CA SER A 772 31.54 -26.76 51.26
C SER A 772 30.41 -25.80 51.74
N VAL A 773 30.57 -25.18 52.91
CA VAL A 773 29.64 -24.19 53.45
C VAL A 773 29.64 -22.91 52.61
N VAL A 774 30.83 -22.44 52.19
CA VAL A 774 30.97 -21.25 51.33
C VAL A 774 30.33 -21.50 49.95
N VAL A 775 30.54 -22.67 49.33
CA VAL A 775 29.95 -23.06 48.04
C VAL A 775 28.43 -23.16 48.16
N ALA A 776 27.91 -23.75 49.26
CA ALA A 776 26.46 -23.84 49.53
C ALA A 776 25.81 -22.44 49.68
N LEU A 777 26.46 -21.53 50.42
CA LEU A 777 25.98 -20.15 50.60
C LEU A 777 26.02 -19.38 49.29
N LEU A 778 27.08 -19.56 48.47
CA LEU A 778 27.15 -18.96 47.13
C LEU A 778 26.05 -19.50 46.20
N ALA A 779 25.78 -20.80 46.26
CA ALA A 779 24.68 -21.41 45.46
C ALA A 779 23.30 -20.86 45.87
N VAL A 780 23.06 -20.70 47.17
CA VAL A 780 21.83 -20.11 47.71
C VAL A 780 21.72 -18.64 47.29
N LEU A 781 22.82 -17.89 47.37
CA LEU A 781 22.85 -16.47 46.99
C LEU A 781 22.60 -16.29 45.48
N LEU A 782 23.23 -17.13 44.67
CA LEU A 782 23.01 -17.16 43.22
C LEU A 782 21.55 -17.55 42.87
N SER A 783 20.97 -18.50 43.60
CA SER A 783 19.57 -18.90 43.44
C SER A 783 18.62 -17.74 43.79
N LEU A 784 18.91 -17.00 44.87
CA LEU A 784 18.13 -15.84 45.29
C LEU A 784 18.25 -14.68 44.28
N VAL A 785 19.45 -14.44 43.75
CA VAL A 785 19.69 -13.43 42.72
C VAL A 785 18.94 -13.82 41.42
N PHE A 786 19.04 -15.10 41.07
CA PHE A 786 18.36 -15.64 39.88
C PHE A 786 16.83 -15.56 40.04
N TRP A 787 16.32 -15.87 41.23
CA TRP A 787 14.89 -15.77 41.57
C TRP A 787 14.42 -14.31 41.56
N LYS A 788 15.21 -13.39 42.07
CA LYS A 788 14.98 -11.94 42.04
C LYS A 788 15.00 -11.41 40.61
N PHE A 789 15.93 -11.93 39.79
CA PHE A 789 16.06 -11.58 38.39
C PHE A 789 14.82 -12.04 37.56
N ILE A 790 14.35 -13.28 37.82
CA ILE A 790 13.12 -13.83 37.21
C ILE A 790 11.90 -13.02 37.65
N ARG A 791 11.83 -12.69 38.93
CA ARG A 791 10.71 -11.91 39.49
C ARG A 791 10.73 -10.47 38.98
N SER A 792 11.91 -9.89 38.76
CA SER A 792 12.08 -8.56 38.13
C SER A 792 11.65 -8.55 36.66
N ARG A 793 11.96 -9.61 35.92
CA ARG A 793 11.52 -9.73 34.49
C ARG A 793 10.00 -9.87 34.37
N ARG A 794 9.34 -10.60 35.28
CA ARG A 794 7.88 -10.71 35.31
C ARG A 794 7.20 -9.37 35.63
N SER A 795 7.81 -8.53 36.44
CA SER A 795 7.24 -7.21 36.78
C SER A 795 7.37 -6.17 35.63
N SER A 796 8.18 -6.46 34.60
CA SER A 796 8.39 -5.52 33.49
C SER A 796 7.30 -5.61 32.39
N GLN A 797 6.55 -6.73 32.33
CA GLN A 797 5.43 -6.86 31.39
C GLN A 797 4.18 -6.18 31.97
N ARG A 798 3.81 -5.04 31.39
CA ARG A 798 2.67 -4.22 31.84
C ARG A 798 1.62 -3.98 30.76
N ALA A 799 1.84 -4.49 29.53
CA ALA A 799 0.96 -4.24 28.39
C ALA A 799 -0.30 -5.12 28.46
N VAL A 800 -1.46 -4.51 28.29
CA VAL A 800 -2.76 -5.17 28.09
C VAL A 800 -3.21 -4.82 26.67
N LEU A 801 -3.29 -5.83 25.81
CA LEU A 801 -3.66 -5.64 24.39
C LEU A 801 -5.18 -5.79 24.22
N LEU A 802 -5.83 -4.78 23.65
CA LEU A 802 -7.22 -4.85 23.20
C LEU A 802 -7.22 -5.29 21.75
N VAL A 803 -7.69 -6.49 21.46
CA VAL A 803 -7.72 -7.10 20.13
C VAL A 803 -9.15 -7.52 19.76
N GLY A 804 -9.45 -7.66 18.48
CA GLY A 804 -10.79 -8.01 17.99
C GLY A 804 -11.05 -7.42 16.62
N LEU A 805 -12.15 -7.79 15.99
CA LEU A 805 -12.53 -7.33 14.65
C LEU A 805 -12.82 -5.81 14.64
N CYS A 806 -12.95 -5.24 13.44
CA CYS A 806 -13.45 -3.88 13.26
C CYS A 806 -14.80 -3.75 13.94
N ASP A 807 -15.10 -2.57 14.45
CA ASP A 807 -16.38 -2.19 15.05
C ASP A 807 -16.79 -3.00 16.30
N SER A 808 -15.92 -3.87 16.83
CA SER A 808 -16.20 -4.59 18.09
C SER A 808 -16.26 -3.66 19.32
N GLY A 809 -15.85 -2.39 19.17
CA GLY A 809 -15.90 -1.37 20.21
C GLY A 809 -14.63 -1.26 21.06
N LYS A 810 -13.49 -1.80 20.60
CA LYS A 810 -12.19 -1.75 21.29
C LYS A 810 -11.76 -0.33 21.67
N THR A 811 -11.80 0.58 20.69
CA THR A 811 -11.36 1.97 20.86
C THR A 811 -12.26 2.71 21.86
N LEU A 812 -13.58 2.49 21.82
CA LEU A 812 -14.51 3.06 22.79
C LEU A 812 -14.24 2.50 24.19
N LEU A 813 -13.99 1.19 24.29
CA LEU A 813 -13.63 0.53 25.54
C LEU A 813 -12.31 1.10 26.11
N PHE A 814 -11.32 1.31 25.27
CA PHE A 814 -10.02 1.94 25.61
C PHE A 814 -10.26 3.37 26.18
N VAL A 815 -11.05 4.19 25.49
CA VAL A 815 -11.36 5.57 25.91
C VAL A 815 -12.13 5.56 27.26
N ARG A 816 -13.11 4.67 27.41
CA ARG A 816 -13.92 4.55 28.64
C ARG A 816 -13.08 4.15 29.84
N LEU A 817 -12.20 3.16 29.68
CA LEU A 817 -11.30 2.72 30.76
C LEU A 817 -10.37 3.85 31.23
N LEU A 818 -9.89 4.69 30.28
CA LEU A 818 -8.94 5.76 30.61
C LEU A 818 -9.60 7.02 31.17
N THR A 819 -10.78 7.39 30.66
CA THR A 819 -11.39 8.70 30.95
C THR A 819 -12.71 8.63 31.70
N GLY A 820 -13.37 7.47 31.69
CA GLY A 820 -14.73 7.31 32.19
C GLY A 820 -15.81 7.94 31.32
N LEU A 821 -15.42 8.67 30.26
CA LEU A 821 -16.32 9.45 29.42
C LEU A 821 -16.64 8.73 28.10
N TYR A 822 -17.86 8.93 27.59
CA TYR A 822 -18.24 8.50 26.25
C TYR A 822 -17.67 9.48 25.23
N ARG A 823 -17.04 8.93 24.18
CA ARG A 823 -16.59 9.69 23.02
C ARG A 823 -16.89 8.90 21.76
N ASP A 824 -17.36 9.57 20.73
CA ASP A 824 -17.49 8.94 19.42
C ASP A 824 -16.09 8.55 18.90
N THR A 825 -15.94 7.30 18.48
CA THR A 825 -14.66 6.74 18.02
C THR A 825 -14.77 6.29 16.57
N GLN A 826 -13.66 6.38 15.86
CA GLN A 826 -13.51 5.88 14.48
C GLN A 826 -12.67 4.61 14.50
N THR A 827 -12.76 3.82 13.44
CA THR A 827 -11.96 2.62 13.27
C THR A 827 -10.47 2.97 13.27
N SER A 828 -9.72 2.41 14.21
CA SER A 828 -8.28 2.68 14.34
C SER A 828 -7.49 1.96 13.26
N ILE A 829 -6.59 2.70 12.63
CA ILE A 829 -5.65 2.18 11.63
C ILE A 829 -4.23 2.07 12.20
N THR A 830 -4.00 2.62 13.41
CA THR A 830 -2.74 2.53 14.16
C THR A 830 -3.05 2.11 15.59
N ASP A 831 -2.03 1.66 16.31
CA ASP A 831 -2.14 1.38 17.75
C ASP A 831 -2.26 2.68 18.54
N SER A 832 -3.00 2.61 19.64
CA SER A 832 -3.06 3.67 20.65
C SER A 832 -2.65 3.09 22.00
N SER A 833 -1.74 3.75 22.71
CA SER A 833 -1.27 3.26 24.00
C SER A 833 -1.35 4.34 25.07
N ALA A 834 -1.75 3.94 26.28
CA ALA A 834 -1.84 4.85 27.42
C ALA A 834 -1.67 4.11 28.75
N ALA A 835 -1.15 4.83 29.73
CA ALA A 835 -1.02 4.32 31.08
C ALA A 835 -2.39 4.28 31.77
N TYR A 836 -2.76 3.13 32.31
CA TYR A 836 -4.02 2.89 33.03
C TYR A 836 -3.70 2.64 34.49
N LYS A 837 -4.17 3.52 35.37
CA LYS A 837 -3.99 3.40 36.81
C LYS A 837 -5.07 2.47 37.35
N VAL A 838 -4.65 1.32 37.79
CA VAL A 838 -5.54 0.29 38.33
C VAL A 838 -6.03 0.70 39.71
N ASN A 839 -7.35 0.59 39.93
CA ASN A 839 -7.93 0.87 41.24
C ASN A 839 -7.74 -0.33 42.17
N ASN A 840 -6.51 -0.43 42.65
CA ASN A 840 -6.13 -1.44 43.69
C ASN A 840 -5.28 -0.79 44.77
N ASN A 841 -5.17 -1.45 45.92
CA ASN A 841 -4.44 -0.95 47.08
C ASN A 841 -2.91 -0.86 46.88
N ARG A 842 -2.41 -1.30 45.70
CA ARG A 842 -0.98 -1.34 45.38
C ARG A 842 -0.53 -0.24 44.42
N GLY A 843 -1.46 0.54 43.86
CA GLY A 843 -1.16 1.63 42.92
C GLY A 843 -0.44 1.19 41.66
N THR A 844 -0.73 -0.01 41.16
CA THR A 844 -0.07 -0.58 39.96
C THR A 844 -0.56 0.12 38.70
N ASN A 845 0.35 0.42 37.75
CA ASN A 845 0.02 0.96 36.43
C ASN A 845 0.16 -0.14 35.39
N LEU A 846 -0.87 -0.30 34.58
CA LEU A 846 -0.86 -1.11 33.35
C LEU A 846 -0.72 -0.18 32.15
N THR A 847 -0.29 -0.69 31.02
CA THR A 847 -0.29 0.03 29.73
C THR A 847 -1.36 -0.61 28.84
N LEU A 848 -2.47 0.08 28.63
CA LEU A 848 -3.49 -0.38 27.69
C LEU A 848 -3.02 -0.05 26.26
N ILE A 849 -3.19 -1.00 25.35
CA ILE A 849 -2.84 -0.82 23.93
C ILE A 849 -4.04 -1.27 23.08
N ASP A 850 -4.66 -0.32 22.40
CA ASP A 850 -5.74 -0.56 21.45
C ASP A 850 -5.14 -0.89 20.08
N LEU A 851 -5.38 -2.10 19.57
CA LEU A 851 -4.83 -2.56 18.29
C LEU A 851 -5.88 -2.48 17.17
N PRO A 852 -5.47 -2.11 15.93
CA PRO A 852 -6.39 -2.09 14.78
C PRO A 852 -7.08 -3.42 14.57
N GLY A 853 -8.39 -3.36 14.26
CA GLY A 853 -9.21 -4.55 14.00
C GLY A 853 -9.27 -4.95 12.53
N HIS A 854 -8.75 -4.12 11.64
CA HIS A 854 -8.81 -4.35 10.18
C HIS A 854 -7.99 -5.60 9.80
N GLU A 855 -8.55 -6.41 8.93
CA GLU A 855 -7.98 -7.71 8.52
C GLU A 855 -6.51 -7.62 8.07
N SER A 856 -6.16 -6.62 7.29
CA SER A 856 -4.80 -6.42 6.77
C SER A 856 -3.79 -5.97 7.84
N LEU A 857 -4.25 -5.44 8.98
CA LEU A 857 -3.40 -4.83 10.00
C LEU A 857 -3.35 -5.64 11.31
N ARG A 858 -4.45 -6.29 11.69
CA ARG A 858 -4.63 -6.87 13.03
C ARG A 858 -3.53 -7.88 13.43
N LEU A 859 -3.08 -8.71 12.49
CA LEU A 859 -2.02 -9.71 12.76
C LEU A 859 -0.63 -9.04 12.88
N GLN A 860 -0.35 -8.03 12.08
CA GLN A 860 0.92 -7.29 12.12
C GLN A 860 1.10 -6.57 13.46
N PHE A 861 0.04 -5.90 13.92
CA PHE A 861 0.08 -5.20 15.21
C PHE A 861 0.13 -6.19 16.39
N LEU A 862 -0.60 -7.29 16.30
CA LEU A 862 -0.52 -8.35 17.33
C LEU A 862 0.91 -8.89 17.43
N GLU A 863 1.55 -9.20 16.30
CA GLU A 863 2.93 -9.70 16.24
C GLU A 863 3.92 -8.75 16.92
N ARG A 864 3.73 -7.45 16.70
CA ARG A 864 4.59 -6.38 17.25
C ARG A 864 4.51 -6.31 18.79
N PHE A 865 3.32 -6.52 19.36
CA PHE A 865 3.08 -6.27 20.79
C PHE A 865 2.94 -7.54 21.64
N LYS A 866 2.69 -8.72 21.06
CA LYS A 866 2.38 -9.96 21.80
C LYS A 866 3.47 -10.36 22.81
N ALA A 867 4.73 -10.12 22.49
CA ALA A 867 5.87 -10.45 23.38
C ALA A 867 5.89 -9.61 24.67
N SER A 868 5.29 -8.41 24.68
CA SER A 868 5.21 -7.52 25.83
C SER A 868 3.90 -7.70 26.63
N ALA A 869 2.99 -8.55 26.15
CA ALA A 869 1.65 -8.69 26.71
C ALA A 869 1.67 -9.38 28.09
N ARG A 870 1.15 -8.70 29.09
CA ARG A 870 0.76 -9.28 30.40
C ARG A 870 -0.61 -9.95 30.27
N ALA A 871 -1.49 -9.32 29.46
CA ALA A 871 -2.84 -9.83 29.21
C ALA A 871 -3.32 -9.46 27.80
N ILE A 872 -4.23 -10.27 27.27
CA ILE A 872 -4.94 -10.01 26.01
C ILE A 872 -6.43 -9.99 26.33
N VAL A 873 -7.09 -8.91 25.94
CA VAL A 873 -8.54 -8.73 25.99
C VAL A 873 -9.08 -8.80 24.55
N PHE A 874 -9.70 -9.90 24.21
CA PHE A 874 -10.29 -10.13 22.89
C PHE A 874 -11.74 -9.61 22.93
N VAL A 875 -12.00 -8.52 22.21
CA VAL A 875 -13.30 -7.83 22.25
C VAL A 875 -14.20 -8.34 21.13
N VAL A 876 -15.40 -8.81 21.49
CA VAL A 876 -16.39 -9.36 20.57
C VAL A 876 -17.61 -8.44 20.55
N ASP A 877 -18.13 -8.14 19.36
CA ASP A 877 -19.42 -7.47 19.18
C ASP A 877 -20.54 -8.49 19.41
N SER A 878 -21.17 -8.44 20.57
CA SER A 878 -22.23 -9.39 20.96
C SER A 878 -23.50 -9.27 20.10
N ALA A 879 -23.75 -8.08 19.55
CA ALA A 879 -24.92 -7.82 18.70
C ALA A 879 -24.72 -8.32 17.26
N ALA A 880 -23.50 -8.14 16.71
CA ALA A 880 -23.15 -8.58 15.36
C ALA A 880 -22.67 -10.05 15.31
N PHE A 881 -22.44 -10.67 16.45
CA PHE A 881 -21.74 -11.95 16.60
C PHE A 881 -22.28 -13.05 15.68
N GLN A 882 -23.59 -13.17 15.53
CA GLN A 882 -24.21 -14.22 14.70
C GLN A 882 -23.79 -14.15 13.24
N ARG A 883 -23.53 -12.96 12.71
CA ARG A 883 -23.09 -12.73 11.33
C ARG A 883 -21.58 -12.93 11.18
N GLU A 884 -20.84 -12.63 12.24
CA GLU A 884 -19.36 -12.56 12.21
C GLU A 884 -18.68 -13.75 12.91
N VAL A 885 -19.44 -14.77 13.33
CA VAL A 885 -18.93 -15.86 14.17
C VAL A 885 -17.72 -16.56 13.55
N LYS A 886 -17.70 -16.74 12.23
CA LYS A 886 -16.59 -17.40 11.51
C LYS A 886 -15.32 -16.54 11.55
N ASP A 887 -15.43 -15.24 11.25
CA ASP A 887 -14.31 -14.31 11.24
C ASP A 887 -13.76 -14.10 12.66
N VAL A 888 -14.65 -14.03 13.66
CA VAL A 888 -14.28 -13.96 15.09
C VAL A 888 -13.51 -15.24 15.49
N ALA A 889 -14.03 -16.42 15.12
CA ALA A 889 -13.43 -17.71 15.46
C ALA A 889 -12.05 -17.87 14.79
N GLU A 890 -11.92 -17.49 13.52
CA GLU A 890 -10.66 -17.58 12.77
C GLU A 890 -9.58 -16.68 13.38
N PHE A 891 -9.93 -15.44 13.67
CA PHE A 891 -8.98 -14.50 14.29
C PHE A 891 -8.63 -14.94 15.72
N LEU A 892 -9.62 -15.36 16.51
CA LEU A 892 -9.41 -15.86 17.87
C LEU A 892 -8.50 -17.09 17.87
N TYR A 893 -8.70 -18.02 16.92
CA TYR A 893 -7.85 -19.21 16.72
C TYR A 893 -6.38 -18.81 16.59
N GLN A 894 -6.08 -17.83 15.75
CA GLN A 894 -4.71 -17.34 15.52
C GLN A 894 -4.15 -16.68 16.78
N VAL A 895 -4.93 -15.82 17.45
CA VAL A 895 -4.50 -15.11 18.66
C VAL A 895 -4.19 -16.11 19.79
N LEU A 896 -5.00 -17.17 19.92
CA LEU A 896 -4.79 -18.23 20.92
C LEU A 896 -3.51 -19.03 20.63
N LEU A 897 -3.27 -19.42 19.36
CA LEU A 897 -2.03 -20.12 18.95
C LEU A 897 -0.80 -19.28 19.29
N ASP A 898 -0.82 -18.00 18.92
CA ASP A 898 0.28 -17.08 19.20
C ASP A 898 0.51 -16.93 20.71
N SER A 899 -0.56 -16.83 21.49
CA SER A 899 -0.50 -16.67 22.95
C SER A 899 0.12 -17.89 23.65
N ILE A 900 -0.26 -19.08 23.20
CA ILE A 900 0.24 -20.36 23.73
C ILE A 900 1.73 -20.54 23.41
N GLY A 901 2.18 -20.06 22.25
CA GLY A 901 3.58 -20.13 21.79
C GLY A 901 4.54 -19.20 22.55
N LEU A 902 4.03 -18.26 23.35
CA LEU A 902 4.87 -17.30 24.06
C LEU A 902 5.52 -17.92 25.31
N LYS A 903 6.77 -17.56 25.59
CA LYS A 903 7.52 -17.98 26.79
C LYS A 903 6.78 -17.62 28.09
N ASN A 904 6.13 -16.45 28.09
CA ASN A 904 5.30 -16.00 29.23
C ASN A 904 3.86 -15.88 28.72
N THR A 905 3.05 -16.89 28.97
CA THR A 905 1.66 -16.95 28.52
C THR A 905 0.85 -15.82 29.18
N PRO A 906 0.23 -14.93 28.38
CA PRO A 906 -0.58 -13.83 28.93
C PRO A 906 -1.90 -14.33 29.53
N SER A 907 -2.47 -13.58 30.47
CA SER A 907 -3.86 -13.78 30.92
C SER A 907 -4.80 -13.45 29.76
N PHE A 908 -5.84 -14.27 29.53
CA PHE A 908 -6.69 -14.15 28.34
C PHE A 908 -8.15 -13.95 28.74
N LEU A 909 -8.75 -12.87 28.21
CA LEU A 909 -10.15 -12.53 28.44
C LEU A 909 -10.88 -12.34 27.12
N ILE A 910 -12.07 -12.91 26.98
CA ILE A 910 -13.00 -12.59 25.90
C ILE A 910 -14.08 -11.65 26.47
N ALA A 911 -14.04 -10.39 26.04
CA ALA A 911 -14.97 -9.33 26.48
C ALA A 911 -16.13 -9.23 25.48
N CYS A 912 -17.29 -9.72 25.89
CA CYS A 912 -18.53 -9.72 25.09
C CYS A 912 -19.20 -8.34 25.23
N ASN A 913 -18.79 -7.42 24.35
CA ASN A 913 -19.15 -5.99 24.37
C ASN A 913 -20.50 -5.73 23.69
N LYS A 914 -21.04 -4.54 23.87
CA LYS A 914 -22.34 -4.04 23.32
C LYS A 914 -23.55 -4.76 23.90
N GLN A 915 -23.51 -5.12 25.19
CA GLN A 915 -24.63 -5.75 25.89
C GLN A 915 -25.82 -4.81 26.08
N ASP A 916 -25.65 -3.50 25.85
CA ASP A 916 -26.74 -2.48 25.82
C ASP A 916 -27.72 -2.69 24.64
N ILE A 917 -27.33 -3.48 23.65
CA ILE A 917 -28.16 -3.76 22.45
C ILE A 917 -29.03 -4.99 22.72
N THR A 918 -30.33 -4.91 22.46
CA THR A 918 -31.30 -5.97 22.73
C THR A 918 -31.03 -7.28 22.00
N MET A 919 -30.32 -7.25 20.86
CA MET A 919 -29.98 -8.43 20.07
C MET A 919 -28.65 -9.07 20.51
N ALA A 920 -27.98 -8.50 21.52
CA ALA A 920 -26.69 -9.01 21.98
C ALA A 920 -26.79 -10.44 22.53
N LYS A 921 -25.83 -11.28 22.13
CA LYS A 921 -25.73 -12.66 22.62
C LYS A 921 -25.00 -12.70 23.95
N SER A 922 -25.45 -13.58 24.86
CA SER A 922 -24.80 -13.75 26.17
C SER A 922 -23.40 -14.37 26.02
N ALA A 923 -22.53 -14.13 26.97
CA ALA A 923 -21.17 -14.67 27.00
C ALA A 923 -21.15 -16.19 26.92
N LYS A 924 -22.11 -16.86 27.57
CA LYS A 924 -22.26 -18.33 27.52
C LYS A 924 -22.57 -18.85 26.10
N LEU A 925 -23.47 -18.17 25.39
CA LEU A 925 -23.85 -18.56 24.01
C LEU A 925 -22.68 -18.29 23.06
N ILE A 926 -21.99 -17.18 23.23
CA ILE A 926 -20.79 -16.81 22.45
C ILE A 926 -19.71 -17.89 22.64
N GLN A 927 -19.47 -18.30 23.89
CA GLN A 927 -18.51 -19.36 24.22
C GLN A 927 -18.83 -20.66 23.48
N GLN A 928 -20.08 -21.12 23.60
CA GLN A 928 -20.52 -22.38 22.96
C GLN A 928 -20.39 -22.35 21.44
N GLN A 929 -20.76 -21.22 20.81
CA GLN A 929 -20.67 -21.08 19.35
C GLN A 929 -19.21 -20.98 18.89
N LEU A 930 -18.34 -20.31 19.64
CA LEU A 930 -16.91 -20.25 19.34
C LEU A 930 -16.24 -21.60 19.47
N GLU A 931 -16.58 -22.40 20.50
CA GLU A 931 -16.07 -23.76 20.65
C GLU A 931 -16.42 -24.62 19.44
N LYS A 932 -17.66 -24.55 18.95
CA LYS A 932 -18.14 -25.26 17.77
C LYS A 932 -17.40 -24.81 16.49
N GLU A 933 -17.27 -23.50 16.26
CA GLU A 933 -16.59 -22.97 15.06
C GLU A 933 -15.08 -23.27 15.09
N ILE A 934 -14.43 -23.16 16.24
CA ILE A 934 -13.01 -23.49 16.41
C ILE A 934 -12.80 -25.00 16.14
N ASN A 935 -13.72 -25.84 16.58
CA ASN A 935 -13.68 -27.28 16.29
C ASN A 935 -13.74 -27.55 14.77
N THR A 936 -14.61 -26.83 14.05
CA THR A 936 -14.70 -26.90 12.59
C THR A 936 -13.39 -26.46 11.92
N LEU A 937 -12.80 -25.36 12.39
CA LEU A 937 -11.52 -24.83 11.89
C LEU A 937 -10.37 -25.83 12.11
N ARG A 938 -10.35 -26.52 13.26
CA ARG A 938 -9.36 -27.57 13.55
C ARG A 938 -9.41 -28.69 12.51
N VAL A 939 -10.62 -29.15 12.19
CA VAL A 939 -10.86 -30.23 11.22
C VAL A 939 -10.44 -29.80 9.81
N THR A 940 -10.88 -28.62 9.36
CA THR A 940 -10.55 -28.10 8.03
C THR A 940 -9.04 -27.85 7.86
N ARG A 941 -8.38 -27.27 8.85
CA ARG A 941 -6.93 -27.01 8.82
C ARG A 941 -6.09 -28.29 8.88
N SER A 942 -6.58 -29.34 9.57
CA SER A 942 -5.90 -30.64 9.61
C SER A 942 -6.04 -31.42 8.31
N ALA A 943 -7.09 -31.14 7.52
CA ALA A 943 -7.36 -31.77 6.23
C ALA A 943 -6.68 -31.03 5.05
N ALA A 944 -6.15 -29.83 5.28
CA ALA A 944 -5.44 -29.06 4.24
C ALA A 944 -4.14 -29.77 3.86
N PRO A 945 -3.81 -29.90 2.56
CA PRO A 945 -2.57 -30.55 2.14
C PRO A 945 -1.35 -29.82 2.71
N SER A 946 -0.43 -30.58 3.30
CA SER A 946 0.83 -30.05 3.80
C SER A 946 1.71 -29.66 2.60
N THR A 947 2.09 -28.42 2.51
CA THR A 947 3.13 -28.02 1.57
C THR A 947 4.45 -28.72 1.94
N LEU A 948 5.09 -29.26 0.93
CA LEU A 948 6.33 -30.06 1.03
C LEU A 948 7.57 -29.22 1.39
N ASP A 949 7.46 -28.37 2.41
CA ASP A 949 8.65 -27.72 2.95
C ASP A 949 9.08 -28.47 4.22
N SER A 950 10.18 -29.16 4.07
CA SER A 950 10.81 -30.00 5.08
C SER A 950 11.44 -29.19 6.20
N SER A 951 10.64 -28.72 7.13
CA SER A 951 11.09 -28.45 8.50
C SER A 951 10.00 -29.02 9.42
N SER A 952 10.38 -30.10 10.06
CA SER A 952 9.53 -30.99 10.84
C SER A 952 8.95 -30.36 12.10
N THR A 953 7.82 -29.66 11.97
CA THR A 953 6.89 -29.46 13.10
C THR A 953 5.48 -29.50 12.55
N ALA A 954 4.72 -30.51 12.93
CA ALA A 954 3.28 -30.60 12.65
C ALA A 954 2.61 -29.26 13.05
N PRO A 955 1.69 -28.73 12.25
CA PRO A 955 1.03 -27.47 12.58
C PRO A 955 0.39 -27.56 13.97
N ALA A 956 0.73 -26.58 14.80
CA ALA A 956 0.23 -26.51 16.19
C ALA A 956 -1.30 -26.50 16.20
N GLN A 957 -1.90 -27.47 16.83
CA GLN A 957 -3.35 -27.63 16.90
C GLN A 957 -3.86 -27.25 18.28
N LEU A 958 -4.89 -26.40 18.35
CA LEU A 958 -5.53 -26.02 19.62
C LEU A 958 -6.29 -27.19 20.24
N GLY A 959 -6.14 -27.38 21.54
CA GLY A 959 -6.87 -28.40 22.30
C GLY A 959 -6.35 -29.81 22.12
N LYS A 960 -7.08 -30.82 22.60
CA LYS A 960 -6.68 -32.23 22.63
C LYS A 960 -7.09 -32.92 21.33
N LYS A 961 -6.16 -33.70 20.76
CA LYS A 961 -6.40 -34.49 19.53
C LYS A 961 -7.47 -35.58 19.79
N GLY A 962 -8.44 -35.67 18.89
CA GLY A 962 -9.49 -36.68 18.99
C GLY A 962 -10.66 -36.32 19.89
N LYS A 963 -10.68 -35.12 20.50
CA LYS A 963 -11.81 -34.63 21.32
C LYS A 963 -12.35 -33.34 20.72
N GLU A 964 -13.64 -33.06 20.92
CA GLU A 964 -14.23 -31.76 20.56
C GLU A 964 -13.51 -30.64 21.34
N PHE A 965 -13.40 -29.49 20.73
CA PHE A 965 -12.69 -28.36 21.31
C PHE A 965 -13.52 -27.72 22.41
N GLU A 966 -12.88 -27.51 23.55
CA GLU A 966 -13.37 -26.67 24.66
C GLU A 966 -12.25 -25.77 25.12
N PHE A 967 -12.54 -24.53 25.51
CA PHE A 967 -11.54 -23.59 26.05
C PHE A 967 -10.83 -24.15 27.31
N SER A 968 -11.52 -25.02 28.05
CA SER A 968 -10.97 -25.69 29.24
C SER A 968 -9.75 -26.59 28.94
N GLN A 969 -9.57 -26.99 27.67
CA GLN A 969 -8.47 -27.87 27.23
C GLN A 969 -7.17 -27.12 26.94
N LEU A 970 -7.22 -25.78 26.92
CA LEU A 970 -6.06 -24.96 26.61
C LEU A 970 -5.08 -24.84 27.81
N PRO A 971 -3.78 -24.72 27.57
CA PRO A 971 -2.80 -24.52 28.65
C PRO A 971 -2.88 -23.14 29.29
N LEU A 972 -3.67 -22.22 28.70
CA LEU A 972 -3.94 -20.90 29.27
C LEU A 972 -5.40 -20.81 29.68
N LYS A 973 -5.69 -20.06 30.74
CA LYS A 973 -7.06 -19.87 31.21
C LYS A 973 -7.72 -18.76 30.39
N VAL A 974 -8.80 -19.13 29.67
CA VAL A 974 -9.64 -18.17 28.95
C VAL A 974 -10.86 -17.86 29.80
N GLU A 975 -11.03 -16.58 30.15
CA GLU A 975 -12.18 -16.09 30.90
C GLU A 975 -13.14 -15.34 29.97
N PHE A 976 -14.42 -15.34 30.26
CA PHE A 976 -15.47 -14.64 29.48
C PHE A 976 -16.18 -13.66 30.42
N LEU A 977 -16.47 -12.45 29.93
CA LEU A 977 -17.31 -11.51 30.66
C LEU A 977 -18.16 -10.66 29.69
N GLU A 978 -19.29 -10.19 30.20
CA GLU A 978 -20.19 -9.30 29.47
C GLU A 978 -19.88 -7.85 29.86
N CYS A 979 -19.95 -6.93 28.90
CA CYS A 979 -19.73 -5.50 29.14
C CYS A 979 -20.45 -4.63 28.09
N SER A 980 -20.56 -3.34 28.41
CA SER A 980 -21.02 -2.33 27.45
C SER A 980 -20.21 -1.04 27.61
N ALA A 981 -19.41 -0.74 26.60
CA ALA A 981 -18.62 0.49 26.57
C ALA A 981 -19.52 1.73 26.37
N LYS A 982 -20.70 1.57 25.76
CA LYS A 982 -21.64 2.67 25.50
C LYS A 982 -22.47 3.03 26.74
N GLY A 983 -22.91 2.03 27.51
CA GLY A 983 -23.76 2.21 28.69
C GLY A 983 -25.24 1.82 28.45
N GLY A 984 -26.01 1.71 29.52
CA GLY A 984 -27.39 1.23 29.48
C GLY A 984 -28.40 2.20 28.88
N ARG A 985 -29.62 1.70 28.58
CA ARG A 985 -30.75 2.44 28.03
C ARG A 985 -31.15 3.60 28.94
N GLY A 986 -30.99 4.82 28.49
CA GLY A 986 -31.60 6.01 29.11
C GLY A 986 -30.62 6.97 29.79
N ASP A 987 -29.39 6.61 30.02
CA ASP A 987 -28.40 7.51 30.63
C ASP A 987 -27.06 7.41 29.92
N ALA A 988 -26.67 8.44 29.20
CA ALA A 988 -25.42 8.50 28.46
C ALA A 988 -24.14 8.53 29.34
N GLY A 989 -24.30 8.34 30.66
CA GLY A 989 -23.23 8.56 31.63
C GLY A 989 -22.51 7.34 32.18
N SER A 990 -23.18 6.17 32.31
CA SER A 990 -22.56 5.03 32.99
C SER A 990 -22.31 3.84 32.09
N ALA A 991 -21.04 3.59 31.74
CA ALA A 991 -20.62 2.36 31.04
C ALA A 991 -20.72 1.15 31.99
N ASP A 992 -21.13 0.01 31.47
CA ASP A 992 -21.12 -1.25 32.22
C ASP A 992 -19.80 -1.99 31.92
N ILE A 993 -18.74 -1.57 32.60
CA ILE A 993 -17.38 -2.10 32.44
C ILE A 993 -16.74 -2.50 33.78
N GLN A 994 -17.52 -2.50 34.87
CA GLN A 994 -17.03 -2.73 36.22
C GLN A 994 -16.34 -4.09 36.39
N ASP A 995 -16.89 -5.14 35.78
CA ASP A 995 -16.29 -6.48 35.88
C ASP A 995 -15.00 -6.58 35.06
N LEU A 996 -14.88 -5.84 33.96
CA LEU A 996 -13.62 -5.71 33.23
C LEU A 996 -12.56 -4.98 34.08
N GLU A 997 -12.94 -3.91 34.79
CA GLU A 997 -12.04 -3.19 35.69
C GLU A 997 -11.58 -4.08 36.85
N LYS A 998 -12.47 -4.89 37.44
CA LYS A 998 -12.16 -5.89 38.47
C LYS A 998 -11.16 -6.92 37.94
N TRP A 999 -11.37 -7.40 36.69
CA TRP A 999 -10.48 -8.36 36.06
C TRP A 999 -9.10 -7.74 35.81
N LEU A 1000 -9.03 -6.49 35.33
CA LEU A 1000 -7.76 -5.77 35.15
C LEU A 1000 -7.04 -5.59 36.51
N ALA A 1001 -7.76 -5.31 37.58
CA ALA A 1001 -7.21 -5.18 38.93
C ALA A 1001 -6.63 -6.52 39.44
N LYS A 1002 -7.26 -7.62 39.10
CA LYS A 1002 -6.81 -8.99 39.48
C LYS A 1002 -5.49 -9.37 38.78
N ILE A 1003 -5.30 -8.97 37.53
CA ILE A 1003 -4.08 -9.31 36.74
C ILE A 1003 -2.94 -8.30 36.93
N ALA A 1004 -3.21 -7.10 37.47
CA ALA A 1004 -2.23 -6.05 37.74
C ALA A 1004 -1.28 -6.44 38.89
#